data_28fa032e2ca0578f20de1fe5e295fa78
#
_entry.id   28fa032e2ca0578f20de1fe5e295fa78
#
_cell.length_a   1.000
_cell.length_b   1.000
_cell.length_c   1.000
_cell.angle_alpha   90.00
_cell.angle_beta   90.00
_cell.angle_gamma   90.00
#
_symmetry.space_group_name_H-M   'P 1'
#
loop_
_entity.id
_entity.type
_entity.pdbx_description
1 polymer ?
#
loop_
_entity_poly.entity_id
_entity_poly.type
_entity_poly.pdbx_seq_one_letter_code
_entity_poly.pdbx_strand_id
1 'polypeptide(L)'
;MKKINFLLIILFIPTVFFGQSNDSISIKKILDEVSVNAIRAKINTPVAFTNLNKQQIEKSNLGQDLPFLISSTPSVVTTSDAGAGIGYTGFRIRGTDPSRINVTINGIPLNDSESQGVWWVNMPDFASSLENIQIQRGVGTSTNGAAAFGASINLQTIGLNTKAYAITNNSIGSYNTLKNNIEFGSGLINNKFTFDARLSRISSDGYIDRATSDLKSLYVQGTYFDDSSTLKGIIFSGNERTYQAWNGVPLIYLDSNRTFNSYTFENEVDNYAQTHYQLHYSKNLNQKTTLNIAGHFTHGEGYYEQEKLDQNLLDYNLSNIILTNDTITSTDLIRRKWLNNDFGGVTFSVKHVKENLNLIFGGAANKYSGQHYGNIIWAEYASNGDYNHEYYRNIATKYDNNIYLKSNYKASDNTSVFLDLQLRSLNYEFNGSDISGDLDRQEVNLEFFNPKFGLSHYLNKNQLFYASYAVANKEPNRADYVESSPNSRPVHETLFDTEIGYKYQDKWLMFNLNFYYMDYDNQLIKTGEINDVGYFTSKNVKNSFRKGVEIESSYIFNNKLSLSGNLTISENKLDTLVQYVDNWDTGDQNQVVHENTDLAFSPNLTWAANINYKYNKNTNFLLNTKYVGNQYIDNTSSEKRMLESYMISNFQIDYHFKSSIFTKAKISFLVNNLFDIEYVNNAWIYRYISDSSDPREYDDYTTQGDGNIYDKAGYFPQATRNYLLGLTLGF
;
A
#
# COMPACT_ATOMS: atom_id res chain seq x y z
N MET A 1 -4.21 -17.47 40.43
CA MET A 1 -3.73 -18.85 40.05
C MET A 1 -2.89 -18.67 38.80
N LYS A 2 -1.58 -18.92 38.92
CA LYS A 2 -0.60 -18.74 37.82
C LYS A 2 -0.83 -19.79 36.73
N LYS A 3 -1.12 -19.37 35.49
CA LYS A 3 -1.13 -20.26 34.34
C LYS A 3 0.29 -20.43 33.82
N ILE A 4 0.79 -21.66 33.97
CA ILE A 4 2.06 -22.11 33.39
C ILE A 4 1.79 -22.44 31.91
N ASN A 5 2.35 -21.66 31.00
CA ASN A 5 2.33 -21.98 29.56
C ASN A 5 3.38 -23.08 29.31
N PHE A 6 2.92 -24.26 28.93
CA PHE A 6 3.76 -25.36 28.46
C PHE A 6 4.23 -25.06 27.04
N LEU A 7 5.53 -24.83 26.88
CA LEU A 7 6.21 -24.73 25.58
C LEU A 7 6.44 -26.16 25.07
N LEU A 8 5.62 -26.59 24.11
CA LEU A 8 5.81 -27.92 23.48
C LEU A 8 6.93 -27.75 22.43
N ILE A 9 8.15 -28.19 22.80
CA ILE A 9 9.26 -28.36 21.86
C ILE A 9 9.04 -29.68 21.14
N ILE A 10 8.54 -29.64 19.92
CA ILE A 10 8.49 -30.83 19.06
C ILE A 10 9.87 -30.98 18.42
N LEU A 11 10.63 -31.95 18.91
CA LEU A 11 11.87 -32.43 18.32
C LEU A 11 11.52 -33.22 17.04
N PHE A 12 11.64 -32.59 15.88
CA PHE A 12 11.66 -33.29 14.59
C PHE A 12 13.06 -33.84 14.36
N ILE A 13 13.20 -35.19 14.37
CA ILE A 13 14.40 -35.87 13.92
C ILE A 13 14.35 -35.89 12.38
N PRO A 14 15.29 -35.24 11.67
CA PRO A 14 15.33 -35.30 10.21
C PRO A 14 15.87 -36.66 9.78
N THR A 15 15.05 -37.49 9.15
CA THR A 15 15.54 -38.59 8.34
C THR A 15 16.16 -37.99 7.04
N VAL A 16 17.48 -38.12 6.96
CA VAL A 16 18.26 -37.68 5.84
C VAL A 16 17.95 -38.57 4.63
N PHE A 17 17.22 -38.08 3.67
CA PHE A 17 17.11 -38.65 2.32
C PHE A 17 18.21 -38.08 1.44
N PHE A 18 19.16 -38.93 1.06
CA PHE A 18 20.13 -38.59 0.00
C PHE A 18 19.44 -38.67 -1.36
N GLY A 19 19.17 -37.54 -1.98
CA GLY A 19 18.75 -37.43 -3.38
C GLY A 19 19.95 -37.12 -4.25
N GLN A 20 20.21 -37.96 -5.25
CA GLN A 20 21.28 -37.79 -6.25
C GLN A 20 20.94 -36.63 -7.20
N SER A 21 21.92 -35.77 -7.45
CA SER A 21 21.88 -34.69 -8.42
C SER A 21 22.32 -35.18 -9.79
N ASN A 22 21.56 -34.86 -10.85
CA ASN A 22 22.07 -34.42 -12.18
C ASN A 22 20.84 -34.17 -13.05
N ASP A 23 20.63 -32.91 -13.42
CA ASP A 23 19.87 -32.36 -14.58
C ASP A 23 19.17 -31.03 -14.24
N SER A 24 19.86 -30.15 -13.51
CA SER A 24 19.28 -28.90 -13.01
C SER A 24 19.20 -27.74 -14.01
N ILE A 25 19.75 -27.91 -15.24
CA ILE A 25 19.90 -26.78 -16.18
C ILE A 25 18.69 -26.60 -17.11
N SER A 26 17.98 -27.68 -17.47
CA SER A 26 16.78 -27.59 -18.33
C SER A 26 15.52 -27.10 -17.62
N ILE A 27 15.35 -27.46 -16.36
CA ILE A 27 14.17 -27.13 -15.55
C ILE A 27 14.14 -25.63 -15.21
N LYS A 28 15.29 -25.00 -14.95
CA LYS A 28 15.39 -23.58 -14.65
C LYS A 28 14.93 -22.68 -15.79
N LYS A 29 15.03 -23.12 -17.02
CA LYS A 29 14.62 -22.39 -18.23
C LYS A 29 13.11 -22.44 -18.52
N ILE A 30 12.42 -23.46 -17.99
CA ILE A 30 10.97 -23.65 -18.15
C ILE A 30 10.18 -22.89 -17.09
N LEU A 31 10.78 -22.68 -15.92
CA LEU A 31 10.12 -22.15 -14.72
C LEU A 31 10.26 -20.64 -14.53
N ASP A 32 11.20 -20.02 -15.24
CA ASP A 32 11.30 -18.58 -15.27
C ASP A 32 10.07 -18.02 -16.00
N GLU A 33 8.96 -17.84 -15.21
CA GLU A 33 8.20 -16.65 -15.48
C GLU A 33 7.02 -16.67 -16.42
N VAL A 34 6.17 -17.62 -16.38
CA VAL A 34 5.12 -17.52 -17.39
C VAL A 34 3.96 -16.64 -16.96
N SER A 35 3.55 -16.60 -15.72
CA SER A 35 2.33 -15.87 -15.32
C SER A 35 2.51 -14.39 -15.00
N VAL A 36 3.69 -13.99 -14.48
CA VAL A 36 3.91 -12.62 -13.98
C VAL A 36 4.39 -11.64 -15.04
N ASN A 37 4.95 -12.15 -16.15
CA ASN A 37 5.54 -11.31 -17.20
C ASN A 37 4.53 -10.49 -18.02
N ALA A 38 3.25 -10.81 -17.97
CA ALA A 38 2.25 -10.10 -18.77
C ALA A 38 2.06 -8.65 -18.34
N ILE A 39 2.21 -8.36 -17.04
CA ILE A 39 1.97 -7.03 -16.46
C ILE A 39 3.26 -6.29 -16.08
N ARG A 40 4.41 -6.92 -16.20
CA ARG A 40 5.70 -6.33 -15.80
C ARG A 40 6.41 -5.64 -16.96
N ALA A 41 7.04 -4.51 -16.63
CA ALA A 41 7.92 -3.81 -17.56
C ALA A 41 9.25 -4.54 -17.71
N LYS A 42 9.77 -4.56 -18.93
CA LYS A 42 11.14 -5.02 -19.28
C LYS A 42 12.03 -3.81 -19.52
N ILE A 43 13.32 -4.02 -19.59
CA ILE A 43 14.29 -2.93 -19.80
C ILE A 43 13.98 -2.07 -21.04
N ASN A 44 13.44 -2.66 -22.09
CA ASN A 44 13.03 -2.00 -23.32
C ASN A 44 11.54 -1.57 -23.33
N THR A 45 10.81 -1.73 -22.24
CA THR A 45 9.47 -1.14 -22.09
C THR A 45 9.66 0.36 -21.81
N PRO A 46 8.98 1.24 -22.55
CA PRO A 46 9.15 2.69 -22.42
C PRO A 46 8.40 3.25 -21.22
N VAL A 47 8.77 2.83 -20.02
CA VAL A 47 8.20 3.27 -18.74
C VAL A 47 9.29 3.39 -17.68
N ALA A 48 9.08 4.29 -16.71
CA ALA A 48 9.94 4.41 -15.54
C ALA A 48 9.61 3.30 -14.53
N PHE A 49 10.59 2.47 -14.16
CA PHE A 49 10.39 1.43 -13.15
C PHE A 49 11.65 1.14 -12.35
N THR A 50 11.46 0.63 -11.13
CA THR A 50 12.51 0.13 -10.24
C THR A 50 12.17 -1.30 -9.83
N ASN A 51 13.19 -2.18 -9.80
CA ASN A 51 13.07 -3.55 -9.32
C ASN A 51 13.84 -3.72 -8.02
N LEU A 52 13.22 -4.35 -7.03
CA LEU A 52 13.87 -4.82 -5.81
C LEU A 52 13.88 -6.35 -5.83
N ASN A 53 15.06 -6.95 -5.79
CA ASN A 53 15.18 -8.40 -5.72
C ASN A 53 15.13 -8.92 -4.28
N LYS A 54 14.99 -10.24 -4.11
CA LYS A 54 14.89 -10.92 -2.81
C LYS A 54 15.99 -10.49 -1.85
N GLN A 55 17.25 -10.41 -2.30
CA GLN A 55 18.38 -10.03 -1.45
C GLN A 55 18.26 -8.59 -0.92
N GLN A 56 17.75 -7.66 -1.74
CA GLN A 56 17.52 -6.28 -1.32
C GLN A 56 16.38 -6.19 -0.30
N ILE A 57 15.30 -6.96 -0.51
CA ILE A 57 14.16 -7.05 0.41
C ILE A 57 14.60 -7.65 1.75
N GLU A 58 15.28 -8.80 1.75
CA GLU A 58 15.76 -9.50 2.96
C GLU A 58 16.72 -8.67 3.82
N LYS A 59 17.47 -7.75 3.21
CA LYS A 59 18.40 -6.88 3.95
C LYS A 59 17.68 -5.92 4.88
N SER A 60 16.55 -5.39 4.46
CA SER A 60 15.80 -4.35 5.19
C SER A 60 14.66 -4.93 6.04
N ASN A 61 14.29 -6.20 5.86
CA ASN A 61 13.12 -6.81 6.51
C ASN A 61 13.44 -7.30 7.92
N LEU A 62 13.45 -6.40 8.89
CA LEU A 62 13.61 -6.70 10.32
C LEU A 62 12.30 -6.59 11.12
N GLY A 63 11.15 -6.40 10.45
CA GLY A 63 9.83 -6.35 11.07
C GLY A 63 8.96 -5.19 10.60
N GLN A 64 9.56 -4.19 9.91
CA GLN A 64 8.81 -3.08 9.32
C GLN A 64 7.91 -3.58 8.19
N ASP A 65 6.79 -2.89 7.98
CA ASP A 65 5.86 -3.16 6.90
C ASP A 65 6.45 -2.85 5.52
N LEU A 66 5.88 -3.43 4.48
CA LEU A 66 6.37 -3.30 3.10
C LEU A 66 6.56 -1.85 2.62
N PRO A 67 5.71 -0.86 2.96
CA PRO A 67 5.95 0.55 2.64
C PRO A 67 7.34 1.04 3.03
N PHE A 68 7.82 0.69 4.21
CA PHE A 68 9.13 1.12 4.70
C PHE A 68 10.29 0.43 3.98
N LEU A 69 10.10 -0.80 3.49
CA LEU A 69 11.12 -1.52 2.71
C LEU A 69 11.36 -0.92 1.32
N ILE A 70 10.36 -0.23 0.76
CA ILE A 70 10.47 0.45 -0.53
C ILE A 70 10.73 1.96 -0.43
N SER A 71 10.85 2.51 0.78
CA SER A 71 10.96 3.96 1.07
C SER A 71 12.11 4.66 0.35
N SER A 72 13.22 3.97 0.07
CA SER A 72 14.37 4.52 -0.66
C SER A 72 14.24 4.47 -2.19
N THR A 73 13.10 4.05 -2.74
CA THR A 73 12.84 4.13 -4.19
C THR A 73 12.43 5.55 -4.62
N PRO A 74 12.61 5.92 -5.91
CA PRO A 74 12.31 7.27 -6.37
C PRO A 74 10.86 7.70 -6.08
N SER A 75 10.67 8.94 -5.68
CA SER A 75 9.37 9.62 -5.46
C SER A 75 8.47 8.98 -4.39
N VAL A 76 8.98 8.04 -3.59
CA VAL A 76 8.20 7.39 -2.51
C VAL A 76 8.31 8.19 -1.22
N VAL A 77 7.17 8.47 -0.60
CA VAL A 77 7.04 9.02 0.76
C VAL A 77 6.19 8.07 1.58
N THR A 78 6.68 7.63 2.73
CA THR A 78 6.01 6.66 3.60
C THR A 78 5.34 7.32 4.79
N THR A 79 4.28 6.70 5.31
CA THR A 79 3.53 7.15 6.49
C THR A 79 3.35 5.99 7.48
N SER A 80 3.22 6.31 8.78
CA SER A 80 2.89 5.35 9.84
C SER A 80 2.13 6.06 10.95
N ASP A 81 0.96 5.54 11.29
CA ASP A 81 0.11 6.13 12.33
C ASP A 81 0.68 5.86 13.72
N ALA A 82 1.18 4.65 13.95
CA ALA A 82 1.87 4.27 15.18
C ALA A 82 3.32 4.80 15.27
N GLY A 83 3.84 5.46 14.23
CA GLY A 83 5.12 6.14 14.17
C GLY A 83 6.36 5.24 14.07
N ALA A 84 6.26 3.92 14.20
CA ALA A 84 7.39 2.98 14.22
C ALA A 84 7.50 2.10 12.96
N GLY A 85 6.67 2.33 11.94
CA GLY A 85 6.69 1.59 10.67
C GLY A 85 6.08 0.19 10.74
N ILE A 86 5.24 -0.08 11.73
CA ILE A 86 4.49 -1.33 11.94
C ILE A 86 3.03 -0.96 12.24
N GLY A 87 2.08 -1.72 11.71
CA GLY A 87 0.65 -1.50 11.86
C GLY A 87 0.05 -0.73 10.70
N TYR A 88 -0.64 0.38 10.96
CA TYR A 88 -1.19 1.23 9.91
C TYR A 88 -0.07 2.03 9.24
N THR A 89 0.32 1.57 8.07
CA THR A 89 1.39 2.16 7.26
C THR A 89 0.93 2.38 5.83
N GLY A 90 1.51 3.38 5.17
CA GLY A 90 1.18 3.71 3.80
C GLY A 90 2.35 4.35 3.05
N PHE A 91 2.12 4.66 1.79
CA PHE A 91 3.06 5.42 0.98
C PHE A 91 2.35 6.19 -0.14
N ARG A 92 2.99 7.23 -0.63
CA ARG A 92 2.64 7.98 -1.84
C ARG A 92 3.77 7.87 -2.85
N ILE A 93 3.45 7.89 -4.13
CA ILE A 93 4.43 7.89 -5.23
C ILE A 93 4.12 9.09 -6.14
N ARG A 94 5.11 9.98 -6.38
CA ARG A 94 4.92 11.26 -7.09
C ARG A 94 3.79 12.10 -6.46
N GLY A 95 3.58 12.00 -5.14
CA GLY A 95 2.49 12.67 -4.42
C GLY A 95 1.09 12.08 -4.67
N THR A 96 0.93 11.01 -5.46
CA THR A 96 -0.36 10.34 -5.62
C THR A 96 -0.67 9.48 -4.40
N ASP A 97 -1.90 9.50 -3.95
CA ASP A 97 -2.35 8.74 -2.77
C ASP A 97 -2.48 7.23 -3.05
N PRO A 98 -2.59 6.40 -1.99
CA PRO A 98 -2.65 4.94 -2.12
C PRO A 98 -3.81 4.43 -2.99
N SER A 99 -4.95 5.14 -3.06
CA SER A 99 -6.10 4.73 -3.88
C SER A 99 -5.85 4.87 -5.39
N ARG A 100 -4.77 5.55 -5.78
CA ARG A 100 -4.31 5.74 -7.17
C ARG A 100 -3.13 4.86 -7.53
N ILE A 101 -2.74 3.94 -6.64
CA ILE A 101 -1.60 3.03 -6.83
C ILE A 101 -2.14 1.60 -6.92
N ASN A 102 -1.99 0.98 -8.09
CA ASN A 102 -2.38 -0.41 -8.28
C ASN A 102 -1.33 -1.35 -7.65
N VAL A 103 -1.78 -2.35 -6.92
CA VAL A 103 -0.92 -3.40 -6.37
C VAL A 103 -1.41 -4.76 -6.84
N THR A 104 -0.51 -5.59 -7.32
CA THR A 104 -0.82 -6.96 -7.71
C THR A 104 0.12 -7.96 -7.06
N ILE A 105 -0.39 -9.15 -6.72
CA ILE A 105 0.40 -10.30 -6.30
C ILE A 105 0.28 -11.37 -7.39
N ASN A 106 1.40 -11.67 -8.05
CA ASN A 106 1.45 -12.62 -9.18
C ASN A 106 0.45 -12.28 -10.31
N GLY A 107 0.16 -10.99 -10.52
CA GLY A 107 -0.79 -10.51 -11.52
C GLY A 107 -2.26 -10.51 -11.10
N ILE A 108 -2.56 -10.86 -9.87
CA ILE A 108 -3.89 -10.79 -9.27
C ILE A 108 -4.00 -9.47 -8.50
N PRO A 109 -5.10 -8.68 -8.68
CA PRO A 109 -5.32 -7.43 -7.95
C PRO A 109 -5.37 -7.64 -6.43
N LEU A 110 -4.75 -6.73 -5.68
CA LEU A 110 -4.76 -6.72 -4.22
C LEU A 110 -5.57 -5.56 -3.64
N ASN A 111 -5.69 -4.44 -4.37
CA ASN A 111 -6.44 -3.29 -3.88
C ASN A 111 -7.87 -3.68 -3.50
N ASP A 112 -8.33 -3.19 -2.35
CA ASP A 112 -9.72 -3.30 -1.96
C ASP A 112 -10.64 -2.69 -3.02
N SER A 113 -11.76 -3.33 -3.30
CA SER A 113 -12.62 -2.95 -4.43
C SER A 113 -13.41 -1.67 -4.19
N GLU A 114 -13.65 -1.28 -2.93
CA GLU A 114 -14.43 -0.10 -2.55
C GLU A 114 -13.54 1.09 -2.21
N SER A 115 -12.57 0.93 -1.29
CA SER A 115 -11.63 2.01 -0.91
C SER A 115 -10.53 2.23 -1.94
N GLN A 116 -10.27 1.24 -2.81
CA GLN A 116 -9.20 1.21 -3.82
C GLN A 116 -7.78 1.28 -3.23
N GLY A 117 -7.63 1.23 -1.92
CA GLY A 117 -6.36 1.18 -1.21
C GLY A 117 -5.86 -0.24 -0.96
N VAL A 118 -4.65 -0.33 -0.40
CA VAL A 118 -4.10 -1.56 0.18
C VAL A 118 -3.77 -1.30 1.64
N TRP A 119 -4.34 -2.10 2.53
CA TRP A 119 -4.09 -2.06 3.95
C TRP A 119 -2.94 -3.02 4.28
N TRP A 120 -1.72 -2.46 4.43
CA TRP A 120 -0.50 -3.26 4.61
C TRP A 120 -0.48 -4.02 5.95
N VAL A 121 -1.20 -3.52 6.94
CA VAL A 121 -1.42 -4.16 8.24
C VAL A 121 -2.06 -5.55 8.08
N ASN A 122 -2.89 -5.77 7.03
CA ASN A 122 -3.51 -7.06 6.69
C ASN A 122 -2.54 -8.02 5.96
N MET A 123 -1.31 -7.57 5.67
CA MET A 123 -0.27 -8.31 4.97
C MET A 123 1.03 -8.45 5.80
N PRO A 124 0.95 -8.89 7.07
CA PRO A 124 2.11 -8.90 7.96
C PRO A 124 3.24 -9.75 7.41
N ASP A 125 4.45 -9.20 7.43
CA ASP A 125 5.67 -9.89 6.96
C ASP A 125 5.55 -10.51 5.56
N PHE A 126 4.68 -9.97 4.70
CA PHE A 126 4.50 -10.53 3.35
C PHE A 126 5.79 -10.41 2.52
N ALA A 127 6.62 -9.43 2.83
CA ALA A 127 7.94 -9.24 2.23
C ALA A 127 8.85 -10.49 2.33
N SER A 128 8.73 -11.28 3.40
CA SER A 128 9.45 -12.56 3.55
C SER A 128 9.02 -13.62 2.53
N SER A 129 7.85 -13.49 1.91
CA SER A 129 7.35 -14.40 0.87
C SER A 129 7.60 -13.89 -0.56
N LEU A 130 8.37 -12.82 -0.74
CA LEU A 130 8.60 -12.21 -2.05
C LEU A 130 9.94 -12.59 -2.65
N GLU A 131 9.93 -12.89 -3.95
CA GLU A 131 11.12 -13.03 -4.79
C GLU A 131 11.58 -11.68 -5.33
N ASN A 132 10.64 -10.82 -5.70
CA ASN A 132 10.93 -9.46 -6.14
C ASN A 132 9.71 -8.54 -6.10
N ILE A 133 9.98 -7.23 -6.12
CA ILE A 133 9.01 -6.14 -6.23
C ILE A 133 9.39 -5.32 -7.46
N GLN A 134 8.42 -5.04 -8.33
CA GLN A 134 8.59 -4.04 -9.38
C GLN A 134 7.63 -2.88 -9.15
N ILE A 135 8.17 -1.68 -9.08
CA ILE A 135 7.44 -0.42 -8.95
C ILE A 135 7.52 0.29 -10.30
N GLN A 136 6.40 0.43 -11.00
CA GLN A 136 6.26 1.24 -12.20
C GLN A 136 5.63 2.57 -11.78
N ARG A 137 6.24 3.68 -12.15
CA ARG A 137 5.78 5.03 -11.83
C ARG A 137 4.98 5.59 -13.00
N GLY A 138 4.02 6.48 -12.73
CA GLY A 138 3.02 6.92 -13.71
C GLY A 138 2.02 5.81 -14.06
N VAL A 139 1.38 5.92 -15.21
CA VAL A 139 0.36 4.96 -15.66
C VAL A 139 0.91 3.53 -15.85
N GLY A 140 2.18 3.40 -16.21
CA GLY A 140 2.81 2.10 -16.41
C GLY A 140 2.16 1.25 -17.52
N THR A 141 2.36 -0.08 -17.46
CA THR A 141 1.70 -1.03 -18.38
C THR A 141 0.32 -1.42 -17.88
N SER A 142 -0.60 -1.84 -18.77
CA SER A 142 -1.91 -2.35 -18.36
C SER A 142 -1.79 -3.50 -17.38
N THR A 143 -2.60 -3.47 -16.33
CA THR A 143 -2.67 -4.44 -15.25
C THR A 143 -4.09 -5.01 -15.15
N ASN A 144 -4.27 -6.02 -14.34
CA ASN A 144 -5.59 -6.50 -13.93
C ASN A 144 -6.04 -5.69 -12.69
N GLY A 145 -7.29 -5.24 -12.69
CA GLY A 145 -7.87 -4.46 -11.59
C GLY A 145 -7.81 -2.95 -11.77
N ALA A 146 -8.30 -2.25 -10.74
CA ALA A 146 -8.42 -0.81 -10.68
C ALA A 146 -7.06 -0.10 -10.51
N ALA A 147 -7.07 1.19 -10.77
CA ALA A 147 -6.11 2.15 -10.23
C ALA A 147 -4.62 2.07 -10.69
N ALA A 148 -4.29 1.46 -11.84
CA ALA A 148 -3.00 1.75 -12.48
C ALA A 148 -3.02 3.19 -13.04
N PHE A 149 -3.04 4.16 -12.15
CA PHE A 149 -3.29 5.57 -12.42
C PHE A 149 -2.05 6.42 -12.07
N GLY A 150 -1.59 6.42 -10.83
CA GLY A 150 -0.38 7.14 -10.42
C GLY A 150 0.87 6.27 -10.39
N ALA A 151 0.71 4.99 -10.08
CA ALA A 151 1.79 4.00 -10.10
C ALA A 151 1.21 2.58 -10.10
N SER A 152 2.05 1.57 -10.36
CA SER A 152 1.70 0.18 -10.08
C SER A 152 2.85 -0.58 -9.43
N ILE A 153 2.50 -1.44 -8.46
CA ILE A 153 3.41 -2.30 -7.72
C ILE A 153 3.08 -3.75 -8.01
N ASN A 154 4.05 -4.46 -8.56
CA ASN A 154 3.90 -5.86 -8.93
C ASN A 154 4.76 -6.71 -7.99
N LEU A 155 4.11 -7.40 -7.06
CA LEU A 155 4.71 -8.31 -6.09
C LEU A 155 4.76 -9.71 -6.69
N GLN A 156 5.94 -10.31 -6.68
CA GLN A 156 6.14 -11.69 -7.10
C GLN A 156 6.52 -12.55 -5.92
N THR A 157 5.75 -13.60 -5.67
CA THR A 157 6.02 -14.53 -4.59
C THR A 157 7.17 -15.48 -4.90
N ILE A 158 7.62 -16.21 -3.89
CA ILE A 158 8.74 -17.16 -3.95
C ILE A 158 8.70 -18.00 -5.23
N GLY A 159 9.85 -18.04 -5.93
CA GLY A 159 10.06 -18.85 -7.11
C GLY A 159 10.41 -20.31 -6.77
N LEU A 160 10.99 -21.02 -7.73
CA LEU A 160 11.42 -22.41 -7.54
C LEU A 160 12.69 -22.49 -6.67
N ASN A 161 12.60 -23.18 -5.54
CA ASN A 161 13.72 -23.63 -4.76
C ASN A 161 13.98 -25.13 -5.03
N THR A 162 15.13 -25.45 -5.62
CA THR A 162 15.49 -26.86 -5.93
C THR A 162 16.02 -27.63 -4.73
N LYS A 163 16.51 -26.94 -3.71
CA LYS A 163 17.04 -27.53 -2.48
C LYS A 163 16.06 -27.32 -1.33
N ALA A 164 15.93 -28.33 -0.48
CA ALA A 164 15.21 -28.17 0.77
C ALA A 164 15.92 -27.15 1.68
N TYR A 165 15.13 -26.39 2.42
CA TYR A 165 15.61 -25.37 3.35
C TYR A 165 14.66 -25.19 4.53
N ALA A 166 15.21 -24.77 5.65
CA ALA A 166 14.48 -24.18 6.75
C ALA A 166 15.23 -22.92 7.19
N ILE A 167 14.52 -21.81 7.34
CA ILE A 167 15.11 -20.53 7.74
C ILE A 167 14.26 -19.95 8.86
N THR A 168 14.90 -19.41 9.89
CA THR A 168 14.23 -18.58 10.89
C THR A 168 14.82 -17.20 10.90
N ASN A 169 13.94 -16.19 10.90
CA ASN A 169 14.26 -14.78 10.94
C ASN A 169 13.56 -14.17 12.15
N ASN A 170 14.31 -13.86 13.21
CA ASN A 170 13.77 -13.28 14.42
C ASN A 170 14.40 -11.91 14.65
N SER A 171 13.63 -10.95 15.12
CA SER A 171 14.16 -9.66 15.55
C SER A 171 13.51 -9.16 16.82
N ILE A 172 14.26 -8.37 17.58
CA ILE A 172 13.81 -7.62 18.75
C ILE A 172 14.23 -6.17 18.61
N GLY A 173 13.48 -5.26 19.20
CA GLY A 173 13.85 -3.85 19.11
C GLY A 173 13.09 -2.91 20.03
N SER A 174 13.24 -1.63 19.79
CA SER A 174 12.54 -0.56 20.50
C SER A 174 11.04 -0.77 20.45
N TYR A 175 10.30 -0.20 21.38
CA TYR A 175 8.84 -0.31 21.51
C TYR A 175 8.37 -1.77 21.66
N ASN A 176 9.12 -2.58 22.39
CA ASN A 176 8.87 -4.02 22.57
C ASN A 176 8.61 -4.76 21.23
N THR A 177 9.21 -4.25 20.15
CA THR A 177 9.05 -4.86 18.82
C THR A 177 9.66 -6.26 18.82
N LEU A 178 8.86 -7.24 18.41
CA LEU A 178 9.26 -8.64 18.24
C LEU A 178 8.79 -9.12 16.87
N LYS A 179 9.69 -9.73 16.10
CA LYS A 179 9.36 -10.52 14.91
C LYS A 179 9.81 -11.95 15.12
N ASN A 180 8.92 -12.90 14.88
CA ASN A 180 9.22 -14.32 14.83
C ASN A 180 8.75 -14.85 13.48
N ASN A 181 9.67 -15.38 12.70
CA ASN A 181 9.39 -15.89 11.36
C ASN A 181 10.10 -17.23 11.18
N ILE A 182 9.40 -18.19 10.62
CA ILE A 182 9.94 -19.48 10.17
C ILE A 182 9.47 -19.74 8.75
N GLU A 183 10.40 -20.12 7.90
CA GLU A 183 10.21 -20.47 6.50
C GLU A 183 10.79 -21.86 6.26
N PHE A 184 10.10 -22.68 5.48
CA PHE A 184 10.62 -23.95 5.04
C PHE A 184 10.16 -24.30 3.64
N GLY A 185 11.01 -25.04 2.93
CA GLY A 185 10.71 -25.53 1.61
C GLY A 185 11.24 -26.96 1.43
N SER A 186 10.46 -27.76 0.69
CA SER A 186 10.80 -29.15 0.44
C SER A 186 11.99 -29.35 -0.52
N GLY A 187 12.34 -28.30 -1.28
CA GLY A 187 13.12 -28.47 -2.50
C GLY A 187 12.32 -29.23 -3.56
N LEU A 188 13.03 -29.70 -4.57
CA LEU A 188 12.42 -30.39 -5.70
C LEU A 188 12.19 -31.88 -5.39
N ILE A 189 10.93 -32.29 -5.27
CA ILE A 189 10.51 -33.67 -5.03
C ILE A 189 10.21 -34.33 -6.38
N ASN A 190 10.86 -35.47 -6.66
CA ASN A 190 10.69 -36.27 -7.88
C ASN A 190 10.79 -35.45 -9.17
N ASN A 191 11.57 -34.36 -9.18
CA ASN A 191 11.71 -33.42 -10.28
C ASN A 191 10.40 -32.76 -10.76
N LYS A 192 9.32 -32.78 -9.96
CA LYS A 192 7.99 -32.31 -10.36
C LYS A 192 7.26 -31.43 -9.34
N PHE A 193 7.61 -31.54 -8.06
CA PHE A 193 6.86 -30.85 -7.02
C PHE A 193 7.78 -30.03 -6.13
N THR A 194 7.28 -28.87 -5.71
CA THR A 194 7.83 -28.11 -4.57
C THR A 194 6.72 -27.72 -3.64
N PHE A 195 7.07 -27.59 -2.37
CA PHE A 195 6.22 -27.06 -1.33
C PHE A 195 7.02 -26.04 -0.51
N ASP A 196 6.47 -24.86 -0.31
CA ASP A 196 7.07 -23.80 0.51
C ASP A 196 6.02 -23.28 1.50
N ALA A 197 6.43 -22.97 2.73
CA ALA A 197 5.54 -22.37 3.71
C ALA A 197 6.29 -21.40 4.63
N ARG A 198 5.55 -20.45 5.19
CA ARG A 198 5.99 -19.45 6.17
C ARG A 198 4.93 -19.22 7.22
N LEU A 199 5.38 -19.12 8.46
CA LEU A 199 4.60 -18.62 9.60
C LEU A 199 5.32 -17.41 10.18
N SER A 200 4.58 -16.35 10.48
CA SER A 200 5.15 -15.14 11.05
C SER A 200 4.22 -14.50 12.08
N ARG A 201 4.83 -13.90 13.12
CA ARG A 201 4.18 -13.01 14.06
C ARG A 201 5.05 -11.78 14.25
N ILE A 202 4.45 -10.61 14.18
CA ILE A 202 5.07 -9.33 14.53
C ILE A 202 4.22 -8.71 15.63
N SER A 203 4.86 -8.18 16.67
CA SER A 203 4.22 -7.38 17.69
C SER A 203 5.05 -6.15 18.01
N SER A 204 4.39 -5.04 18.34
CA SER A 204 5.03 -3.78 18.74
C SER A 204 4.08 -2.98 19.61
N ASP A 205 4.62 -2.18 20.54
CA ASP A 205 3.82 -1.22 21.31
C ASP A 205 3.60 0.10 20.52
N GLY A 206 4.30 0.29 19.39
CA GLY A 206 4.29 1.54 18.64
C GLY A 206 5.08 2.66 19.33
N TYR A 207 5.31 3.76 18.60
CA TYR A 207 5.91 4.98 19.19
C TYR A 207 4.84 5.84 19.86
N ILE A 208 3.63 5.89 19.31
CA ILE A 208 2.48 6.60 19.86
C ILE A 208 1.93 5.78 21.04
N ASP A 209 1.50 6.45 22.10
CA ASP A 209 0.97 5.83 23.32
C ASP A 209 -0.16 4.85 23.00
N ARG A 210 -0.08 3.63 23.55
CA ARG A 210 -1.06 2.56 23.33
C ARG A 210 -1.19 2.01 21.91
N ALA A 211 -0.49 2.56 20.89
CA ALA A 211 -0.60 2.15 19.49
C ALA A 211 0.01 0.75 19.24
N THR A 212 -0.47 -0.23 19.98
CA THR A 212 0.02 -1.62 19.93
C THR A 212 -0.45 -2.33 18.67
N SER A 213 0.37 -3.25 18.17
CA SER A 213 0.04 -4.15 17.08
C SER A 213 0.41 -5.60 17.42
N ASP A 214 -0.49 -6.56 17.17
CA ASP A 214 -0.25 -8.03 17.19
C ASP A 214 -0.69 -8.61 15.87
N LEU A 215 0.27 -8.86 14.99
CA LEU A 215 0.08 -9.21 13.59
C LEU A 215 0.55 -10.64 13.35
N LYS A 216 -0.30 -11.49 12.76
CA LYS A 216 0.00 -12.90 12.46
C LYS A 216 -0.19 -13.17 11.00
N SER A 217 0.66 -14.00 10.40
CA SER A 217 0.49 -14.39 9.00
C SER A 217 0.97 -15.79 8.70
N LEU A 218 0.31 -16.35 7.69
CA LEU A 218 0.60 -17.64 7.08
C LEU A 218 0.84 -17.43 5.59
N TYR A 219 1.77 -18.18 5.03
CA TYR A 219 1.94 -18.35 3.59
C TYR A 219 2.22 -19.82 3.28
N VAL A 220 1.52 -20.39 2.30
CA VAL A 220 1.72 -21.76 1.81
C VAL A 220 1.65 -21.74 0.29
N GLN A 221 2.61 -22.40 -0.35
CA GLN A 221 2.67 -22.57 -1.78
C GLN A 221 3.00 -24.01 -2.14
N GLY A 222 2.21 -24.59 -3.05
CA GLY A 222 2.53 -25.85 -3.70
C GLY A 222 2.64 -25.66 -5.20
N THR A 223 3.71 -26.20 -5.82
CA THR A 223 3.89 -26.10 -7.26
C THR A 223 4.15 -27.47 -7.87
N TYR A 224 3.39 -27.79 -8.91
CA TYR A 224 3.62 -28.93 -9.81
C TYR A 224 4.06 -28.43 -11.16
N PHE A 225 5.03 -29.08 -11.77
CA PHE A 225 5.48 -28.80 -13.12
C PHE A 225 5.82 -30.07 -13.89
N ASP A 226 5.55 -30.00 -15.18
CA ASP A 226 6.02 -30.94 -16.18
C ASP A 226 6.80 -30.19 -17.29
N ASP A 227 7.14 -30.89 -18.36
CA ASP A 227 7.95 -30.32 -19.46
C ASP A 227 7.30 -29.13 -20.18
N SER A 228 5.98 -28.94 -20.04
CA SER A 228 5.21 -27.93 -20.79
C SER A 228 4.29 -27.08 -19.92
N SER A 229 4.04 -27.47 -18.69
CA SER A 229 3.06 -26.80 -17.83
C SER A 229 3.50 -26.64 -16.39
N THR A 230 2.92 -25.66 -15.73
CA THR A 230 3.08 -25.39 -14.29
C THR A 230 1.71 -25.16 -13.68
N LEU A 231 1.42 -25.82 -12.57
CA LEU A 231 0.28 -25.56 -11.70
C LEU A 231 0.78 -25.12 -10.33
N LYS A 232 0.40 -23.93 -9.88
CA LYS A 232 0.80 -23.36 -8.60
C LYS A 232 -0.43 -22.97 -7.79
N GLY A 233 -0.57 -23.56 -6.61
CA GLY A 233 -1.55 -23.15 -5.59
C GLY A 233 -0.88 -22.33 -4.50
N ILE A 234 -1.50 -21.24 -4.09
CA ILE A 234 -1.01 -20.34 -3.03
C ILE A 234 -2.16 -20.04 -2.09
N ILE A 235 -1.88 -20.09 -0.79
CA ILE A 235 -2.75 -19.61 0.27
C ILE A 235 -1.91 -18.70 1.16
N PHE A 236 -2.39 -17.49 1.41
CA PHE A 236 -1.79 -16.62 2.41
C PHE A 236 -2.86 -15.88 3.20
N SER A 237 -2.56 -15.63 4.47
CA SER A 237 -3.48 -15.01 5.39
C SER A 237 -2.75 -14.03 6.31
N GLY A 238 -3.41 -12.91 6.61
CA GLY A 238 -3.04 -11.97 7.65
C GLY A 238 -4.16 -11.85 8.67
N ASN A 239 -3.79 -11.69 9.93
CA ASN A 239 -4.69 -11.37 11.02
C ASN A 239 -4.04 -10.28 11.85
N GLU A 240 -4.76 -9.19 12.04
CA GLU A 240 -4.33 -8.06 12.84
C GLU A 240 -5.18 -7.90 14.10
N ARG A 241 -4.57 -7.35 15.14
CA ARG A 241 -5.20 -6.65 16.24
C ARG A 241 -4.34 -5.43 16.53
N THR A 242 -4.84 -4.25 16.14
CA THR A 242 -4.09 -2.99 16.16
C THR A 242 -4.88 -1.95 16.93
N TYR A 243 -4.26 -1.33 17.95
CA TYR A 243 -4.88 -0.24 18.70
C TYR A 243 -4.89 1.04 17.85
N GLN A 244 -5.98 1.79 17.89
CA GLN A 244 -6.20 2.97 17.07
C GLN A 244 -5.29 4.14 17.48
N ALA A 245 -4.70 4.80 16.50
CA ALA A 245 -3.96 6.05 16.62
C ALA A 245 -4.34 7.03 15.49
N TRP A 246 -5.58 6.91 14.99
CA TRP A 246 -6.03 7.57 13.76
C TRP A 246 -6.27 9.07 13.88
N ASN A 247 -6.47 9.57 15.11
CA ASN A 247 -6.66 11.00 15.33
C ASN A 247 -5.35 11.80 15.23
N GLY A 248 -4.19 11.11 15.30
CA GLY A 248 -2.90 11.79 15.36
C GLY A 248 -2.71 12.58 16.66
N VAL A 249 -1.71 13.44 16.70
CA VAL A 249 -1.32 14.28 17.85
C VAL A 249 -1.72 15.72 17.57
N PRO A 250 -2.38 16.44 18.49
CA PRO A 250 -2.63 17.88 18.38
C PRO A 250 -1.33 18.67 18.20
N LEU A 251 -1.36 19.77 17.44
CA LEU A 251 -0.20 20.62 17.20
C LEU A 251 0.47 21.08 18.51
N ILE A 252 -0.35 21.45 19.51
CA ILE A 252 0.13 21.95 20.83
C ILE A 252 0.92 20.91 21.63
N TYR A 253 0.80 19.61 21.30
CA TYR A 253 1.49 18.52 21.99
C TYR A 253 2.73 18.02 21.24
N LEU A 254 3.01 18.47 20.02
CA LEU A 254 4.16 17.98 19.25
C LEU A 254 5.50 18.18 19.95
N ASP A 255 5.66 19.27 20.73
CA ASP A 255 6.90 19.58 21.46
C ASP A 255 6.87 19.06 22.90
N SER A 256 5.69 18.91 23.52
CA SER A 256 5.54 18.61 24.95
C SER A 256 5.14 17.18 25.27
N ASN A 257 4.33 16.55 24.40
CA ASN A 257 3.82 15.19 24.55
C ASN A 257 3.63 14.54 23.17
N ARG A 258 4.74 14.36 22.48
CA ARG A 258 4.80 13.92 21.08
C ARG A 258 4.21 12.54 20.83
N THR A 259 4.04 11.71 21.87
CA THR A 259 3.47 10.36 21.79
C THR A 259 1.98 10.31 22.14
N PHE A 260 1.37 11.45 22.39
CA PHE A 260 -0.03 11.55 22.79
C PHE A 260 -0.97 10.76 21.84
N ASN A 261 -1.93 10.06 22.45
CA ASN A 261 -3.02 9.40 21.75
C ASN A 261 -4.34 9.74 22.46
N SER A 262 -5.29 10.30 21.73
CA SER A 262 -6.60 10.67 22.28
C SER A 262 -7.49 9.47 22.60
N TYR A 263 -7.23 8.32 21.97
CA TYR A 263 -7.93 7.10 22.29
C TYR A 263 -7.45 6.55 23.64
N THR A 264 -8.37 6.36 24.59
CA THR A 264 -8.03 5.94 25.96
C THR A 264 -8.75 4.68 26.43
N PHE A 265 -9.83 4.29 25.76
CA PHE A 265 -10.53 3.06 26.05
C PHE A 265 -9.63 1.85 25.79
N GLU A 266 -9.61 0.87 26.72
CA GLU A 266 -8.66 -0.26 26.67
C GLU A 266 -8.75 -1.10 25.38
N ASN A 267 -9.95 -1.19 24.80
CA ASN A 267 -10.19 -2.02 23.62
C ASN A 267 -10.52 -1.23 22.36
N GLU A 268 -9.97 -0.04 22.20
CA GLU A 268 -10.12 0.78 20.98
C GLU A 268 -9.23 0.24 19.85
N VAL A 269 -9.66 -0.89 19.29
CA VAL A 269 -8.85 -1.70 18.36
C VAL A 269 -9.53 -1.87 17.02
N ASP A 270 -8.71 -2.08 16.00
CA ASP A 270 -9.08 -2.76 14.76
C ASP A 270 -8.66 -4.23 14.86
N ASN A 271 -9.53 -5.12 14.48
CA ASN A 271 -9.33 -6.56 14.49
C ASN A 271 -9.88 -7.14 13.19
N TYR A 272 -9.00 -7.41 12.24
CA TYR A 272 -9.38 -7.87 10.91
C TYR A 272 -8.55 -9.06 10.46
N ALA A 273 -9.18 -10.00 9.78
CA ALA A 273 -8.55 -11.16 9.19
C ALA A 273 -8.83 -11.22 7.70
N GLN A 274 -7.79 -11.46 6.90
CA GLN A 274 -7.95 -11.61 5.46
C GLN A 274 -7.18 -12.83 4.96
N THR A 275 -7.85 -13.66 4.15
CA THR A 275 -7.26 -14.87 3.56
C THR A 275 -7.43 -14.85 2.05
N HIS A 276 -6.34 -15.12 1.36
CA HIS A 276 -6.25 -15.15 -0.10
C HIS A 276 -5.94 -16.56 -0.60
N TYR A 277 -6.65 -16.97 -1.62
CA TYR A 277 -6.46 -18.24 -2.34
C TYR A 277 -6.16 -17.92 -3.80
N GLN A 278 -5.08 -18.49 -4.34
CA GLN A 278 -4.71 -18.31 -5.74
C GLN A 278 -4.36 -19.66 -6.36
N LEU A 279 -4.85 -19.90 -7.57
CA LEU A 279 -4.50 -21.07 -8.37
C LEU A 279 -4.06 -20.60 -9.77
N HIS A 280 -2.78 -20.79 -10.07
CA HIS A 280 -2.15 -20.38 -11.31
C HIS A 280 -1.87 -21.60 -12.19
N TYR A 281 -2.30 -21.56 -13.43
CA TYR A 281 -1.96 -22.54 -14.47
C TYR A 281 -1.28 -21.84 -15.61
N SER A 282 -0.11 -22.37 -16.01
CA SER A 282 0.66 -21.88 -17.14
C SER A 282 1.00 -23.05 -18.06
N LYS A 283 0.83 -22.88 -19.37
CA LYS A 283 1.13 -23.90 -20.38
C LYS A 283 1.81 -23.33 -21.61
N ASN A 284 2.93 -23.92 -21.99
CA ASN A 284 3.53 -23.69 -23.28
C ASN A 284 2.76 -24.50 -24.33
N LEU A 285 1.89 -23.83 -25.10
CA LEU A 285 1.13 -24.47 -26.18
C LEU A 285 2.04 -24.91 -27.32
N ASN A 286 3.12 -24.14 -27.53
CA ASN A 286 4.22 -24.45 -28.44
C ASN A 286 5.45 -23.58 -28.06
N GLN A 287 6.55 -23.65 -28.81
CA GLN A 287 7.78 -22.90 -28.54
C GLN A 287 7.61 -21.35 -28.55
N LYS A 288 6.52 -20.83 -29.12
CA LYS A 288 6.27 -19.40 -29.32
C LYS A 288 5.08 -18.88 -28.54
N THR A 289 4.21 -19.78 -28.03
CA THR A 289 2.94 -19.39 -27.44
C THR A 289 2.78 -20.00 -26.05
N THR A 290 2.51 -19.14 -25.09
CA THR A 290 2.24 -19.53 -23.71
C THR A 290 0.89 -19.00 -23.26
N LEU A 291 0.08 -19.87 -22.66
CA LEU A 291 -1.18 -19.57 -22.00
C LEU A 291 -0.98 -19.49 -20.50
N ASN A 292 -1.55 -18.47 -19.87
CA ASN A 292 -1.66 -18.35 -18.41
C ASN A 292 -3.09 -18.10 -18.02
N ILE A 293 -3.55 -18.79 -16.97
CA ILE A 293 -4.86 -18.59 -16.35
C ILE A 293 -4.63 -18.63 -14.84
N ALA A 294 -5.27 -17.72 -14.12
CA ALA A 294 -5.28 -17.77 -12.67
C ALA A 294 -6.68 -17.50 -12.13
N GLY A 295 -7.15 -18.35 -11.21
CA GLY A 295 -8.32 -18.11 -10.39
C GLY A 295 -7.90 -17.60 -9.02
N HIS A 296 -8.71 -16.71 -8.44
CA HIS A 296 -8.45 -16.20 -7.11
C HIS A 296 -9.74 -16.00 -6.31
N PHE A 297 -9.58 -16.07 -4.99
CA PHE A 297 -10.63 -15.74 -4.04
C PHE A 297 -9.99 -15.16 -2.78
N THR A 298 -10.55 -14.09 -2.28
CA THR A 298 -10.16 -13.43 -1.03
C THR A 298 -11.38 -13.30 -0.15
N HIS A 299 -11.27 -13.68 1.11
CA HIS A 299 -12.26 -13.45 2.14
C HIS A 299 -11.66 -12.57 3.23
N GLY A 300 -12.36 -11.53 3.62
CA GLY A 300 -11.99 -10.62 4.69
C GLY A 300 -13.14 -10.41 5.66
N GLU A 301 -12.86 -10.46 6.97
CA GLU A 301 -13.83 -10.20 8.01
C GLU A 301 -13.16 -9.57 9.23
N GLY A 302 -13.80 -8.54 9.77
CA GLY A 302 -13.33 -7.89 10.99
C GLY A 302 -14.12 -6.65 11.37
N TYR A 303 -13.68 -6.04 12.45
CA TYR A 303 -14.31 -4.85 13.01
C TYR A 303 -13.29 -3.93 13.66
N TYR A 304 -13.64 -2.66 13.73
CA TYR A 304 -13.04 -1.79 14.73
C TYR A 304 -14.03 -1.48 15.84
N GLU A 305 -13.52 -1.41 17.10
CA GLU A 305 -14.28 -1.18 18.31
C GLU A 305 -13.95 0.21 18.85
N GLN A 306 -14.98 0.93 19.30
CA GLN A 306 -14.86 2.29 19.84
C GLN A 306 -15.80 2.50 21.00
N GLU A 307 -15.29 3.13 22.07
CA GLU A 307 -16.10 3.79 23.07
C GLU A 307 -16.58 5.14 22.51
N LYS A 308 -17.86 5.44 22.71
CA LYS A 308 -18.49 6.69 22.32
C LYS A 308 -19.28 7.23 23.48
N LEU A 309 -18.91 8.43 23.96
CA LEU A 309 -19.61 9.09 25.07
C LEU A 309 -20.69 10.00 24.55
N ASP A 310 -21.79 10.15 25.33
CA ASP A 310 -22.90 11.06 25.09
C ASP A 310 -23.50 10.98 23.67
N GLN A 311 -23.74 9.75 23.19
CA GLN A 311 -24.29 9.53 21.86
C GLN A 311 -25.81 9.62 21.87
N ASN A 312 -26.39 10.33 20.90
CA ASN A 312 -27.83 10.41 20.71
C ASN A 312 -28.40 9.00 20.40
N LEU A 313 -29.39 8.58 21.20
CA LEU A 313 -30.00 7.26 21.04
C LEU A 313 -30.61 7.04 19.66
N LEU A 314 -31.19 8.07 19.06
CA LEU A 314 -31.86 7.98 17.76
C LEU A 314 -30.85 7.67 16.61
N ASP A 315 -29.63 8.15 16.72
CA ASP A 315 -28.57 7.87 15.70
C ASP A 315 -28.20 6.39 15.65
N TYR A 316 -28.52 5.65 16.69
CA TYR A 316 -28.29 4.21 16.82
C TYR A 316 -29.56 3.38 16.76
N ASN A 317 -30.66 3.92 16.23
CA ASN A 317 -31.97 3.25 16.17
C ASN A 317 -32.50 2.81 17.55
N LEU A 318 -32.12 3.53 18.61
CA LEU A 318 -32.62 3.38 19.97
C LEU A 318 -33.64 4.45 20.26
N SER A 319 -34.72 4.08 20.97
CA SER A 319 -35.76 5.04 21.38
C SER A 319 -35.34 5.88 22.59
N ASN A 320 -35.73 7.14 22.65
CA ASN A 320 -35.58 7.95 23.86
C ASN A 320 -36.32 7.29 25.03
N ILE A 321 -35.77 7.36 26.24
CA ILE A 321 -36.36 6.80 27.45
C ILE A 321 -37.12 7.90 28.16
N ILE A 322 -38.44 7.78 28.17
CA ILE A 322 -39.34 8.76 28.80
C ILE A 322 -39.53 8.41 30.28
N LEU A 323 -39.06 9.26 31.15
CA LEU A 323 -39.32 9.23 32.60
C LEU A 323 -40.43 10.20 32.99
N THR A 324 -40.92 10.09 34.21
CA THR A 324 -42.05 10.93 34.67
C THR A 324 -41.79 12.44 34.56
N ASN A 325 -40.55 12.90 34.76
CA ASN A 325 -40.16 14.30 34.75
C ASN A 325 -38.95 14.62 33.86
N ASP A 326 -38.49 13.64 33.08
CA ASP A 326 -37.28 13.80 32.26
C ASP A 326 -37.29 12.86 31.04
N THR A 327 -36.42 13.09 30.08
CA THR A 327 -36.24 12.23 28.92
C THR A 327 -34.75 12.01 28.67
N ILE A 328 -34.32 10.77 28.76
CA ILE A 328 -32.95 10.40 28.41
C ILE A 328 -32.88 10.29 26.88
N THR A 329 -32.04 11.13 26.26
CA THR A 329 -31.88 11.22 24.81
C THR A 329 -30.51 10.75 24.32
N SER A 330 -29.54 10.58 25.25
CA SER A 330 -28.17 10.16 24.94
C SER A 330 -27.69 9.05 25.86
N THR A 331 -26.64 8.36 25.47
CA THR A 331 -26.03 7.27 26.21
C THR A 331 -24.54 7.15 25.89
N ASP A 332 -23.77 6.71 26.87
CA ASP A 332 -22.42 6.16 26.58
C ASP A 332 -22.57 4.75 26.03
N LEU A 333 -21.78 4.42 25.02
CA LEU A 333 -21.86 3.12 24.37
C LEU A 333 -20.50 2.64 23.84
N ILE A 334 -20.40 1.32 23.63
CA ILE A 334 -19.31 0.68 22.91
C ILE A 334 -19.89 0.08 21.63
N ARG A 335 -19.36 0.52 20.49
CA ARG A 335 -19.79 0.05 19.18
C ARG A 335 -18.70 -0.71 18.45
N ARG A 336 -19.12 -1.63 17.59
CA ARG A 336 -18.28 -2.24 16.56
C ARG A 336 -18.82 -1.89 15.19
N LYS A 337 -17.91 -1.46 14.29
CA LYS A 337 -18.23 -1.32 12.88
C LYS A 337 -17.51 -2.42 12.11
N TRP A 338 -18.29 -3.24 11.42
CA TRP A 338 -17.84 -4.45 10.75
C TRP A 338 -17.71 -4.26 9.27
N LEU A 339 -16.72 -4.96 8.70
CA LEU A 339 -16.60 -5.25 7.29
C LEU A 339 -16.50 -6.76 7.11
N ASN A 340 -17.37 -7.33 6.25
CA ASN A 340 -17.30 -8.70 5.79
C ASN A 340 -17.35 -8.68 4.27
N ASN A 341 -16.29 -9.16 3.60
CA ASN A 341 -16.18 -9.05 2.16
C ASN A 341 -15.56 -10.27 1.48
N ASP A 342 -16.04 -10.52 0.27
CA ASP A 342 -15.54 -11.53 -0.65
C ASP A 342 -15.11 -10.88 -1.96
N PHE A 343 -13.92 -11.22 -2.45
CA PHE A 343 -13.42 -10.80 -3.76
C PHE A 343 -12.86 -11.98 -4.52
N GLY A 344 -13.40 -12.28 -5.69
CA GLY A 344 -12.96 -13.41 -6.47
C GLY A 344 -13.04 -13.16 -7.97
N GLY A 345 -12.26 -13.95 -8.72
CA GLY A 345 -12.25 -13.79 -10.17
C GLY A 345 -11.27 -14.68 -10.89
N VAL A 346 -11.14 -14.40 -12.17
CA VAL A 346 -10.21 -15.10 -13.07
C VAL A 346 -9.42 -14.08 -13.88
N THR A 347 -8.12 -14.28 -13.96
CA THR A 347 -7.23 -13.55 -14.89
C THR A 347 -6.70 -14.52 -15.95
N PHE A 348 -6.45 -14.01 -17.15
CA PHE A 348 -5.84 -14.82 -18.20
C PHE A 348 -4.89 -13.99 -19.06
N SER A 349 -3.92 -14.66 -19.68
CA SER A 349 -3.13 -14.07 -20.75
C SER A 349 -2.58 -15.12 -21.72
N VAL A 350 -2.54 -14.76 -23.00
CA VAL A 350 -1.86 -15.51 -24.07
C VAL A 350 -0.72 -14.66 -24.57
N LYS A 351 0.50 -15.15 -24.42
CA LYS A 351 1.71 -14.53 -24.93
C LYS A 351 2.19 -15.26 -26.18
N HIS A 352 2.39 -14.51 -27.26
CA HIS A 352 2.96 -15.03 -28.51
C HIS A 352 4.23 -14.27 -28.87
N VAL A 353 5.32 -14.99 -29.07
CA VAL A 353 6.65 -14.43 -29.43
C VAL A 353 7.03 -14.92 -30.83
N LYS A 354 7.19 -13.99 -31.75
CA LYS A 354 7.69 -14.25 -33.10
C LYS A 354 8.80 -13.24 -33.36
N GLU A 355 9.92 -13.69 -33.89
CA GLU A 355 11.15 -12.90 -34.23
C GLU A 355 11.18 -11.43 -33.71
N ASN A 356 10.42 -10.55 -34.38
CA ASN A 356 10.36 -9.12 -34.07
C ASN A 356 9.12 -8.70 -33.28
N LEU A 357 8.20 -9.61 -32.94
CA LEU A 357 6.92 -9.31 -32.30
C LEU A 357 6.75 -10.10 -31.01
N ASN A 358 6.49 -9.39 -29.92
CA ASN A 358 6.00 -9.97 -28.66
C ASN A 358 4.59 -9.44 -28.42
N LEU A 359 3.59 -10.29 -28.59
CA LEU A 359 2.19 -9.97 -28.41
C LEU A 359 1.66 -10.63 -27.16
N ILE A 360 0.89 -9.89 -26.36
CA ILE A 360 0.19 -10.38 -25.18
C ILE A 360 -1.25 -9.93 -25.26
N PHE A 361 -2.17 -10.87 -25.33
CA PHE A 361 -3.60 -10.64 -25.15
C PHE A 361 -3.99 -11.19 -23.78
N GLY A 362 -4.74 -10.43 -22.98
CA GLY A 362 -5.14 -10.86 -21.65
C GLY A 362 -6.32 -10.07 -21.10
N GLY A 363 -6.67 -10.38 -19.87
CA GLY A 363 -7.78 -9.71 -19.18
C GLY A 363 -8.08 -10.33 -17.82
N ALA A 364 -9.14 -9.80 -17.20
CA ALA A 364 -9.66 -10.26 -15.92
C ALA A 364 -11.19 -10.11 -15.89
N ALA A 365 -11.83 -10.96 -15.11
CA ALA A 365 -13.22 -10.83 -14.70
C ALA A 365 -13.30 -11.06 -13.20
N ASN A 366 -13.71 -10.02 -12.46
CA ASN A 366 -13.70 -10.01 -11.00
C ASN A 366 -15.09 -9.64 -10.47
N LYS A 367 -15.45 -10.21 -9.32
CA LYS A 367 -16.62 -9.86 -8.53
C LYS A 367 -16.20 -9.60 -7.09
N TYR A 368 -16.70 -8.51 -6.55
CA TYR A 368 -16.66 -8.18 -5.13
C TYR A 368 -18.06 -8.20 -4.54
N SER A 369 -18.18 -8.62 -3.28
CA SER A 369 -19.38 -8.51 -2.46
C SER A 369 -18.96 -8.10 -1.06
N GLY A 370 -19.47 -6.99 -0.54
CA GLY A 370 -19.15 -6.46 0.77
C GLY A 370 -20.39 -6.16 1.59
N GLN A 371 -20.26 -6.32 2.90
CA GLN A 371 -21.26 -5.93 3.90
C GLN A 371 -20.58 -5.05 4.93
N HIS A 372 -21.16 -3.87 5.17
CA HIS A 372 -20.79 -2.96 6.24
C HIS A 372 -21.94 -2.89 7.23
N TYR A 373 -21.68 -3.16 8.50
CA TYR A 373 -22.71 -3.10 9.54
C TYR A 373 -22.13 -2.67 10.88
N GLY A 374 -22.98 -2.08 11.73
CA GLY A 374 -22.59 -1.63 13.04
C GLY A 374 -23.41 -2.27 14.14
N ASN A 375 -22.74 -2.71 15.23
CA ASN A 375 -23.39 -3.24 16.41
C ASN A 375 -23.01 -2.44 17.65
N ILE A 376 -23.98 -2.22 18.53
CA ILE A 376 -23.72 -1.79 19.91
C ILE A 376 -23.53 -3.05 20.75
N ILE A 377 -22.37 -3.18 21.39
CA ILE A 377 -22.04 -4.32 22.25
C ILE A 377 -22.24 -4.02 23.72
N TRP A 378 -22.30 -2.75 24.08
CA TRP A 378 -22.62 -2.22 25.41
C TRP A 378 -23.19 -0.81 25.29
N ALA A 379 -24.13 -0.46 26.14
CA ALA A 379 -24.64 0.90 26.35
C ALA A 379 -25.04 1.08 27.78
N GLU A 380 -24.83 2.30 28.33
CA GLU A 380 -25.34 2.66 29.68
C GLU A 380 -26.87 2.61 29.71
N TYR A 381 -27.49 3.15 28.66
CA TYR A 381 -28.94 3.11 28.45
C TYR A 381 -29.25 2.43 27.11
N ALA A 382 -29.65 1.15 27.19
CA ALA A 382 -29.89 0.35 25.97
C ALA A 382 -31.32 0.53 25.40
N SER A 383 -32.22 1.22 26.12
CA SER A 383 -33.60 1.49 25.66
C SER A 383 -34.33 0.22 25.16
N ASN A 384 -34.75 0.21 23.90
CA ASN A 384 -35.40 -0.90 23.23
C ASN A 384 -34.40 -1.77 22.42
N GLY A 385 -33.09 -1.57 22.62
CA GLY A 385 -32.04 -2.34 21.90
C GLY A 385 -31.94 -3.76 22.42
N ASP A 386 -31.71 -4.71 21.49
CA ASP A 386 -31.39 -6.10 21.77
C ASP A 386 -29.89 -6.31 22.04
N TYR A 387 -29.51 -7.52 22.47
CA TYR A 387 -28.11 -7.90 22.60
C TYR A 387 -27.39 -7.83 21.25
N ASN A 388 -26.23 -7.16 21.19
CA ASN A 388 -25.52 -6.84 19.94
C ASN A 388 -26.42 -6.09 18.95
N HIS A 389 -27.14 -5.07 19.44
CA HIS A 389 -28.07 -4.27 18.65
C HIS A 389 -27.42 -3.75 17.37
N GLU A 390 -27.94 -4.18 16.21
CA GLU A 390 -27.48 -3.71 14.90
C GLU A 390 -28.18 -2.39 14.57
N TYR A 391 -27.41 -1.32 14.37
CA TYR A 391 -27.96 0.01 14.12
C TYR A 391 -27.86 0.46 12.67
N TYR A 392 -27.01 -0.19 11.85
CA TYR A 392 -27.01 -0.01 10.41
C TYR A 392 -26.45 -1.24 9.68
N ARG A 393 -26.88 -1.41 8.43
CA ARG A 393 -26.34 -2.39 7.49
C ARG A 393 -26.44 -1.89 6.07
N ASN A 394 -25.35 -1.99 5.32
CA ASN A 394 -25.37 -1.82 3.87
C ASN A 394 -24.57 -2.92 3.17
N ILE A 395 -24.93 -3.13 1.92
CA ILE A 395 -24.34 -4.16 1.07
C ILE A 395 -23.86 -3.54 -0.24
N ALA A 396 -22.77 -4.06 -0.77
CA ALA A 396 -22.20 -3.62 -2.02
C ALA A 396 -21.86 -4.81 -2.91
N THR A 397 -22.02 -4.64 -4.22
CA THR A 397 -21.56 -5.58 -5.23
C THR A 397 -20.88 -4.83 -6.34
N LYS A 398 -19.67 -5.26 -6.71
CA LYS A 398 -18.90 -4.65 -7.80
C LYS A 398 -18.42 -5.72 -8.78
N TYR A 399 -18.65 -5.50 -10.06
CA TYR A 399 -18.06 -6.27 -11.15
C TYR A 399 -17.01 -5.38 -11.83
N ASP A 400 -15.80 -5.91 -12.01
CA ASP A 400 -14.70 -5.22 -12.67
C ASP A 400 -14.06 -6.15 -13.70
N ASN A 401 -14.29 -5.84 -14.97
CA ASN A 401 -13.86 -6.66 -16.09
C ASN A 401 -12.94 -5.85 -16.99
N ASN A 402 -11.90 -6.47 -17.49
CA ASN A 402 -11.02 -5.83 -18.47
C ASN A 402 -10.47 -6.81 -19.49
N ILE A 403 -10.14 -6.28 -20.65
CA ILE A 403 -9.33 -6.97 -21.66
C ILE A 403 -8.23 -6.01 -22.13
N TYR A 404 -7.05 -6.55 -22.46
CA TYR A 404 -5.96 -5.76 -22.98
C TYR A 404 -5.17 -6.49 -24.07
N LEU A 405 -4.61 -5.70 -24.98
CA LEU A 405 -3.70 -6.15 -26.02
C LEU A 405 -2.41 -5.34 -25.94
N LYS A 406 -1.30 -6.02 -25.62
CA LYS A 406 0.04 -5.41 -25.58
C LYS A 406 0.87 -5.94 -26.74
N SER A 407 1.54 -5.05 -27.42
CA SER A 407 2.48 -5.36 -28.50
C SER A 407 3.80 -4.66 -28.24
N ASN A 408 4.89 -5.41 -28.35
CA ASN A 408 6.23 -4.85 -28.47
C ASN A 408 6.82 -5.34 -29.78
N TYR A 409 6.91 -4.44 -30.74
CA TYR A 409 7.40 -4.69 -32.09
C TYR A 409 8.81 -4.12 -32.28
N LYS A 410 9.76 -4.97 -32.59
CA LYS A 410 11.14 -4.62 -32.94
C LYS A 410 11.17 -4.13 -34.38
N ALA A 411 11.04 -2.80 -34.56
CA ALA A 411 11.01 -2.17 -35.89
C ALA A 411 12.38 -2.19 -36.58
N SER A 412 13.46 -2.18 -35.79
CA SER A 412 14.84 -2.39 -36.24
C SER A 412 15.65 -3.08 -35.13
N ASP A 413 16.95 -3.36 -35.36
CA ASP A 413 17.81 -3.92 -34.33
C ASP A 413 17.89 -3.06 -33.07
N ASN A 414 17.75 -1.76 -33.22
CA ASN A 414 17.90 -0.79 -32.14
C ASN A 414 16.59 -0.15 -31.70
N THR A 415 15.48 -0.30 -32.45
CA THR A 415 14.23 0.43 -32.19
C THR A 415 13.07 -0.52 -31.94
N SER A 416 12.35 -0.32 -30.85
CA SER A 416 11.11 -1.03 -30.52
C SER A 416 9.97 -0.07 -30.36
N VAL A 417 8.81 -0.46 -30.89
CA VAL A 417 7.53 0.26 -30.74
C VAL A 417 6.65 -0.52 -29.75
N PHE A 418 6.13 0.16 -28.78
CA PHE A 418 5.23 -0.39 -27.77
C PHE A 418 3.82 0.15 -28.00
N LEU A 419 2.82 -0.74 -27.96
CA LEU A 419 1.41 -0.45 -27.97
C LEU A 419 0.71 -1.27 -26.90
N ASP A 420 -0.13 -0.64 -26.09
CA ASP A 420 -0.89 -1.31 -25.03
C ASP A 420 -2.30 -0.69 -24.99
N LEU A 421 -3.30 -1.46 -25.33
CA LEU A 421 -4.69 -1.04 -25.41
C LEU A 421 -5.48 -1.82 -24.37
N GLN A 422 -6.22 -1.13 -23.50
CA GLN A 422 -7.08 -1.75 -22.50
C GLN A 422 -8.50 -1.19 -22.60
N LEU A 423 -9.48 -2.08 -22.59
CA LEU A 423 -10.87 -1.77 -22.31
C LEU A 423 -11.23 -2.32 -20.93
N ARG A 424 -11.90 -1.52 -20.11
CA ARG A 424 -12.35 -1.90 -18.78
C ARG A 424 -13.82 -1.51 -18.62
N SER A 425 -14.62 -2.40 -18.08
CA SER A 425 -16.04 -2.21 -17.76
C SER A 425 -16.27 -2.46 -16.29
N LEU A 426 -16.95 -1.53 -15.65
CA LEU A 426 -17.24 -1.52 -14.23
C LEU A 426 -18.75 -1.40 -14.02
N ASN A 427 -19.31 -2.26 -13.18
CA ASN A 427 -20.64 -2.09 -12.60
C ASN A 427 -20.52 -2.15 -11.07
N TYR A 428 -21.01 -1.14 -10.37
CA TYR A 428 -20.95 -1.05 -8.91
C TYR A 428 -22.33 -0.65 -8.38
N GLU A 429 -22.85 -1.46 -7.48
CA GLU A 429 -24.12 -1.25 -6.81
C GLU A 429 -23.93 -1.33 -5.29
N PHE A 430 -24.54 -0.41 -4.56
CA PHE A 430 -24.64 -0.46 -3.11
C PHE A 430 -25.98 0.11 -2.62
N ASN A 431 -26.46 -0.41 -1.49
CA ASN A 431 -27.70 -0.01 -0.85
C ASN A 431 -27.74 -0.39 0.64
N GLY A 432 -28.73 0.10 1.38
CA GLY A 432 -28.96 -0.20 2.78
C GLY A 432 -29.03 1.06 3.63
N SER A 433 -28.49 0.99 4.84
CA SER A 433 -28.41 2.14 5.76
C SER A 433 -26.98 2.33 6.26
N ASP A 434 -26.67 3.53 6.72
CA ASP A 434 -25.51 3.81 7.55
C ASP A 434 -25.92 4.69 8.75
N ILE A 435 -24.97 5.18 9.56
CA ILE A 435 -25.25 5.96 10.75
C ILE A 435 -25.99 7.29 10.44
N SER A 436 -25.93 7.77 9.22
CA SER A 436 -26.62 8.98 8.76
C SER A 436 -28.02 8.73 8.21
N GLY A 437 -28.46 7.47 8.16
CA GLY A 437 -29.78 7.07 7.68
C GLY A 437 -29.75 6.10 6.50
N ASP A 438 -30.85 6.03 5.75
CA ASP A 438 -30.99 5.14 4.61
C ASP A 438 -30.14 5.63 3.43
N LEU A 439 -29.31 4.73 2.92
CA LEU A 439 -28.60 4.92 1.65
C LEU A 439 -29.54 4.52 0.51
N ASP A 440 -29.91 5.46 -0.33
CA ASP A 440 -30.62 5.13 -1.56
C ASP A 440 -29.80 4.15 -2.39
N ARG A 441 -30.48 3.18 -3.03
CA ARG A 441 -29.81 2.29 -3.96
C ARG A 441 -29.10 3.09 -5.03
N GLN A 442 -27.80 2.89 -5.10
CA GLN A 442 -26.95 3.53 -6.10
C GLN A 442 -26.37 2.49 -7.04
N GLU A 443 -26.40 2.81 -8.33
CA GLU A 443 -25.82 1.99 -9.38
C GLU A 443 -24.92 2.87 -10.25
N VAL A 444 -23.70 2.39 -10.50
CA VAL A 444 -22.67 3.07 -11.29
C VAL A 444 -22.20 2.14 -12.39
N ASN A 445 -22.31 2.58 -13.64
CA ASN A 445 -21.85 1.85 -14.81
C ASN A 445 -20.82 2.70 -15.54
N LEU A 446 -19.58 2.22 -15.68
CA LEU A 446 -18.49 2.95 -16.33
C LEU A 446 -17.77 2.04 -17.33
N GLU A 447 -17.40 2.64 -18.45
CA GLU A 447 -16.57 2.00 -19.48
C GLU A 447 -15.38 2.88 -19.77
N PHE A 448 -14.18 2.29 -19.77
CA PHE A 448 -12.92 3.00 -19.94
C PHE A 448 -12.11 2.43 -21.09
N PHE A 449 -11.52 3.33 -21.87
CA PHE A 449 -10.49 2.98 -22.84
C PHE A 449 -9.18 3.64 -22.42
N ASN A 450 -8.16 2.81 -22.18
CA ASN A 450 -6.85 3.20 -21.66
C ASN A 450 -5.75 2.85 -22.69
N PRO A 451 -5.55 3.66 -23.76
CA PRO A 451 -4.49 3.44 -24.74
C PRO A 451 -3.15 3.91 -24.21
N LYS A 452 -2.09 3.19 -24.59
CA LYS A 452 -0.70 3.55 -24.30
C LYS A 452 0.15 3.28 -25.53
N PHE A 453 1.02 4.22 -25.82
CA PHE A 453 1.97 4.13 -26.93
C PHE A 453 3.37 4.49 -26.44
N GLY A 454 4.39 3.87 -27.00
CA GLY A 454 5.75 4.23 -26.66
C GLY A 454 6.78 3.76 -27.68
N LEU A 455 7.92 4.41 -27.64
CA LEU A 455 9.08 4.12 -28.47
C LEU A 455 10.30 3.93 -27.57
N SER A 456 11.12 2.95 -27.87
CA SER A 456 12.43 2.80 -27.24
C SER A 456 13.51 2.61 -28.31
N HIS A 457 14.66 3.29 -28.16
CA HIS A 457 15.75 3.28 -29.10
C HIS A 457 17.09 3.10 -28.40
N TYR A 458 17.81 2.03 -28.74
CA TYR A 458 19.17 1.79 -28.30
C TYR A 458 20.17 2.57 -29.14
N LEU A 459 20.89 3.53 -28.57
CA LEU A 459 22.06 4.13 -29.22
C LEU A 459 23.21 3.12 -29.34
N ASN A 460 23.33 2.28 -28.34
CA ASN A 460 24.25 1.14 -28.26
C ASN A 460 23.76 0.15 -27.20
N LYS A 461 24.50 -0.95 -26.98
CA LYS A 461 24.12 -1.99 -26.00
C LYS A 461 23.90 -1.51 -24.56
N ASN A 462 24.42 -0.33 -24.20
CA ASN A 462 24.41 0.20 -22.83
C ASN A 462 23.48 1.40 -22.68
N GLN A 463 23.00 2.00 -23.78
CA GLN A 463 22.27 3.27 -23.78
C GLN A 463 20.93 3.12 -24.48
N LEU A 464 19.87 3.44 -23.77
CA LEU A 464 18.49 3.36 -24.24
C LEU A 464 17.79 4.70 -24.00
N PHE A 465 17.20 5.27 -25.05
CA PHE A 465 16.20 6.32 -24.96
C PHE A 465 14.80 5.75 -25.09
N TYR A 466 13.83 6.34 -24.39
CA TYR A 466 12.43 6.01 -24.58
C TYR A 466 11.55 7.25 -24.45
N ALA A 467 10.39 7.17 -25.08
CA ALA A 467 9.30 8.11 -24.89
C ALA A 467 7.99 7.33 -24.87
N SER A 468 7.04 7.76 -24.04
CA SER A 468 5.71 7.17 -23.97
C SER A 468 4.63 8.21 -23.72
N TYR A 469 3.42 7.86 -24.17
CA TYR A 469 2.19 8.56 -23.86
C TYR A 469 1.13 7.54 -23.47
N ALA A 470 0.44 7.79 -22.38
CA ALA A 470 -0.54 6.89 -21.82
C ALA A 470 -1.78 7.66 -21.36
N VAL A 471 -2.95 7.04 -21.52
CA VAL A 471 -4.21 7.52 -20.94
C VAL A 471 -4.67 6.47 -19.93
N ALA A 472 -5.10 6.92 -18.76
CA ALA A 472 -5.72 6.10 -17.74
C ALA A 472 -6.96 6.78 -17.19
N ASN A 473 -7.98 5.98 -16.88
CA ASN A 473 -9.20 6.44 -16.23
C ASN A 473 -9.39 5.71 -14.90
N LYS A 474 -9.91 6.43 -13.91
CA LYS A 474 -10.17 5.93 -12.56
C LYS A 474 -11.55 6.35 -12.09
N GLU A 475 -12.32 5.39 -11.62
CA GLU A 475 -13.60 5.62 -10.97
C GLU A 475 -13.43 6.26 -9.59
N PRO A 476 -14.42 7.04 -9.08
CA PRO A 476 -14.52 7.41 -7.67
C PRO A 476 -14.56 6.18 -6.77
N ASN A 477 -14.11 6.33 -5.53
CA ASN A 477 -14.21 5.27 -4.54
C ASN A 477 -15.59 5.27 -3.84
N ARG A 478 -15.83 4.30 -2.93
CA ARG A 478 -17.10 4.22 -2.20
C ARG A 478 -17.41 5.50 -1.42
N ALA A 479 -16.43 6.06 -0.69
CA ALA A 479 -16.63 7.24 0.12
C ALA A 479 -17.03 8.44 -0.74
N ASP A 480 -16.41 8.62 -1.91
CA ASP A 480 -16.75 9.71 -2.84
C ASP A 480 -18.23 9.66 -3.28
N TYR A 481 -18.81 8.45 -3.41
CA TYR A 481 -20.24 8.30 -3.75
C TYR A 481 -21.16 8.45 -2.56
N VAL A 482 -20.82 7.86 -1.40
CA VAL A 482 -21.64 7.91 -0.18
C VAL A 482 -21.67 9.31 0.41
N GLU A 483 -20.56 10.01 0.37
CA GLU A 483 -20.41 11.39 0.85
C GLU A 483 -20.97 12.45 -0.13
N SER A 484 -21.50 12.05 -1.29
CA SER A 484 -22.08 12.96 -2.30
C SER A 484 -23.61 12.85 -2.33
N SER A 485 -24.28 13.95 -2.71
CA SER A 485 -25.69 13.94 -3.05
C SER A 485 -25.92 13.49 -4.50
N PRO A 486 -27.14 13.10 -4.89
CA PRO A 486 -27.46 12.80 -6.30
C PRO A 486 -27.13 13.93 -7.29
N ASN A 487 -27.14 15.19 -6.82
CA ASN A 487 -26.88 16.39 -7.62
C ASN A 487 -25.36 16.74 -7.67
N SER A 488 -24.56 16.22 -6.75
CA SER A 488 -23.12 16.49 -6.65
C SER A 488 -22.28 15.22 -6.87
N ARG A 489 -22.86 14.18 -7.48
CA ARG A 489 -22.17 12.88 -7.70
C ARG A 489 -20.90 13.08 -8.51
N PRO A 490 -19.76 12.59 -8.01
CA PRO A 490 -18.49 12.74 -8.70
C PRO A 490 -18.43 11.91 -9.99
N VAL A 491 -17.66 12.40 -10.96
CA VAL A 491 -17.35 11.69 -12.19
C VAL A 491 -15.96 11.06 -12.11
N HIS A 492 -15.62 10.19 -13.04
CA HIS A 492 -14.30 9.57 -13.11
C HIS A 492 -13.19 10.59 -13.40
N GLU A 493 -11.99 10.27 -12.95
CA GLU A 493 -10.77 11.01 -13.24
C GLU A 493 -10.13 10.47 -14.53
N THR A 494 -9.53 11.35 -15.34
CA THR A 494 -8.70 10.96 -16.49
C THR A 494 -7.29 11.53 -16.34
N LEU A 495 -6.31 10.70 -16.58
CA LEU A 495 -4.88 11.05 -16.57
C LEU A 495 -4.26 10.87 -17.94
N PHE A 496 -3.59 11.91 -18.44
CA PHE A 496 -2.73 11.91 -19.61
C PHE A 496 -1.28 11.95 -19.13
N ASP A 497 -0.54 10.86 -19.32
CA ASP A 497 0.83 10.71 -18.81
C ASP A 497 1.84 10.66 -19.96
N THR A 498 2.73 11.63 -20.00
CA THR A 498 3.83 11.73 -20.98
C THR A 498 5.15 11.53 -20.27
N GLU A 499 5.94 10.56 -20.72
CA GLU A 499 7.26 10.30 -20.16
C GLU A 499 8.34 10.27 -21.24
N ILE A 500 9.52 10.83 -20.93
CA ILE A 500 10.73 10.76 -21.76
C ILE A 500 11.88 10.36 -20.86
N GLY A 501 12.60 9.29 -21.23
CA GLY A 501 13.67 8.79 -20.38
C GLY A 501 14.91 8.33 -21.10
N TYR A 502 15.99 8.31 -20.37
CA TYR A 502 17.29 7.79 -20.77
C TYR A 502 17.77 6.79 -19.74
N LYS A 503 18.21 5.61 -20.19
CA LYS A 503 18.79 4.56 -19.35
C LYS A 503 20.20 4.25 -19.83
N TYR A 504 21.15 4.26 -18.91
CA TYR A 504 22.51 3.77 -19.13
C TYR A 504 22.81 2.64 -18.16
N GLN A 505 23.37 1.56 -18.66
CA GLN A 505 23.80 0.45 -17.81
C GLN A 505 25.06 -0.22 -18.37
N ASP A 506 26.07 -0.29 -17.54
CA ASP A 506 27.23 -1.14 -17.77
C ASP A 506 27.53 -2.01 -16.53
N LYS A 507 28.74 -2.53 -16.41
CA LYS A 507 29.16 -3.37 -15.28
C LYS A 507 29.24 -2.60 -13.96
N TRP A 508 29.52 -1.31 -14.00
CA TRP A 508 29.86 -0.48 -12.84
C TRP A 508 28.82 0.59 -12.52
N LEU A 509 28.18 1.11 -13.57
CA LEU A 509 27.25 2.23 -13.49
C LEU A 509 25.89 1.85 -14.07
N MET A 510 24.85 2.05 -13.27
CA MET A 510 23.46 2.20 -13.72
C MET A 510 23.07 3.67 -13.54
N PHE A 511 22.48 4.27 -14.56
CA PHE A 511 21.96 5.63 -14.50
C PHE A 511 20.67 5.71 -15.31
N ASN A 512 19.58 6.16 -14.65
CA ASN A 512 18.29 6.39 -15.26
C ASN A 512 17.90 7.86 -15.04
N LEU A 513 17.43 8.50 -16.09
CA LEU A 513 16.85 9.84 -16.08
C LEU A 513 15.47 9.74 -16.68
N ASN A 514 14.47 10.29 -16.02
CA ASN A 514 13.08 10.32 -16.50
C ASN A 514 12.47 11.70 -16.31
N PHE A 515 11.89 12.25 -17.34
CA PHE A 515 11.01 13.42 -17.32
C PHE A 515 9.58 12.92 -17.43
N TYR A 516 8.67 13.41 -16.60
CA TYR A 516 7.27 13.06 -16.64
C TYR A 516 6.39 14.31 -16.59
N TYR A 517 5.25 14.24 -17.29
CA TYR A 517 4.17 15.20 -17.22
C TYR A 517 2.83 14.44 -17.15
N MET A 518 2.22 14.48 -15.99
CA MET A 518 0.96 13.83 -15.63
C MET A 518 -0.11 14.93 -15.58
N ASP A 519 -0.96 15.00 -16.60
CA ASP A 519 -2.03 15.98 -16.75
C ASP A 519 -3.36 15.33 -16.39
N TYR A 520 -4.11 15.92 -15.46
CA TYR A 520 -5.34 15.36 -14.92
C TYR A 520 -6.53 16.19 -15.37
N ASP A 521 -7.54 15.51 -15.89
CA ASP A 521 -8.88 16.03 -16.08
C ASP A 521 -9.82 15.44 -15.03
N ASN A 522 -10.60 16.28 -14.36
CA ASN A 522 -11.54 15.90 -13.32
C ASN A 522 -10.92 15.19 -12.12
N GLN A 523 -9.74 15.57 -11.65
CA GLN A 523 -9.15 14.98 -10.46
C GLN A 523 -10.05 15.16 -9.25
N LEU A 524 -10.29 14.09 -8.49
CA LEU A 524 -11.06 14.14 -7.24
C LEU A 524 -10.18 14.62 -6.08
N ILE A 525 -10.62 15.67 -5.43
CA ILE A 525 -9.97 16.21 -4.23
C ILE A 525 -11.01 16.55 -3.15
N LYS A 526 -10.64 16.47 -1.88
CA LYS A 526 -11.47 16.97 -0.77
C LYS A 526 -11.40 18.48 -0.75
N THR A 527 -12.57 19.12 -0.72
CA THR A 527 -12.70 20.60 -0.80
C THR A 527 -13.04 21.24 0.53
N GLY A 528 -13.41 20.45 1.53
CA GLY A 528 -14.00 20.91 2.78
C GLY A 528 -15.52 21.14 2.70
N GLU A 529 -16.15 20.92 1.52
CA GLU A 529 -17.61 20.94 1.41
C GLU A 529 -18.22 19.73 2.11
N ILE A 530 -19.32 19.93 2.80
CA ILE A 530 -20.12 18.88 3.42
C ILE A 530 -21.40 18.63 2.63
N ASN A 531 -21.93 17.41 2.70
CA ASN A 531 -23.24 17.09 2.14
C ASN A 531 -24.38 17.46 3.10
N ASP A 532 -25.62 17.21 2.69
CA ASP A 532 -26.85 17.56 3.46
C ASP A 532 -26.93 16.90 4.85
N VAL A 533 -26.08 15.89 5.13
CA VAL A 533 -25.99 15.18 6.41
C VAL A 533 -24.66 15.43 7.15
N GLY A 534 -23.84 16.36 6.69
CA GLY A 534 -22.63 16.83 7.37
C GLY A 534 -21.34 16.05 7.03
N TYR A 535 -21.31 15.20 6.00
CA TYR A 535 -20.10 14.50 5.57
C TYR A 535 -19.30 15.32 4.57
N PHE A 536 -17.96 15.24 4.67
CA PHE A 536 -17.07 15.87 3.69
C PHE A 536 -17.19 15.23 2.33
N THR A 537 -17.38 16.05 1.31
CA THR A 537 -17.44 15.61 -0.09
C THR A 537 -16.12 15.78 -0.79
N SER A 538 -15.89 14.93 -1.80
CA SER A 538 -14.85 15.14 -2.79
C SER A 538 -15.47 15.74 -4.04
N LYS A 539 -14.80 16.71 -4.64
CA LYS A 539 -15.21 17.31 -5.90
C LYS A 539 -14.18 17.09 -6.99
N ASN A 540 -14.66 16.94 -8.22
CA ASN A 540 -13.80 16.95 -9.38
C ASN A 540 -13.33 18.37 -9.63
N VAL A 541 -11.99 18.54 -9.72
CA VAL A 541 -11.37 19.78 -10.19
C VAL A 541 -10.96 19.63 -11.64
N LYS A 542 -11.21 20.68 -12.43
CA LYS A 542 -11.12 20.57 -13.87
C LYS A 542 -9.71 20.24 -14.35
N ASN A 543 -8.71 20.95 -13.86
CA ASN A 543 -7.33 20.84 -14.32
C ASN A 543 -6.37 20.78 -13.13
N SER A 544 -5.49 19.81 -13.16
CA SER A 544 -4.33 19.73 -12.27
C SER A 544 -3.21 19.00 -12.97
N PHE A 545 -1.97 19.19 -12.53
CA PHE A 545 -0.84 18.47 -13.11
C PHE A 545 0.22 18.11 -12.08
N ARG A 546 1.00 17.09 -12.44
CA ARG A 546 2.26 16.73 -11.78
C ARG A 546 3.33 16.60 -12.83
N LYS A 547 4.41 17.33 -12.73
CA LYS A 547 5.55 17.22 -13.65
C LYS A 547 6.84 17.16 -12.86
N GLY A 548 7.85 16.49 -13.42
CA GLY A 548 9.12 16.42 -12.73
C GLY A 548 10.19 15.67 -13.46
N VAL A 549 11.33 15.64 -12.79
CA VAL A 549 12.54 14.92 -13.21
C VAL A 549 12.91 13.92 -12.12
N GLU A 550 13.08 12.67 -12.50
CA GLU A 550 13.59 11.61 -11.64
C GLU A 550 14.96 11.14 -12.13
N ILE A 551 15.93 11.13 -11.24
CA ILE A 551 17.26 10.58 -11.48
C ILE A 551 17.44 9.38 -10.54
N GLU A 552 17.87 8.24 -11.07
CA GLU A 552 18.24 7.07 -10.28
C GLU A 552 19.60 6.59 -10.73
N SER A 553 20.52 6.37 -9.80
CA SER A 553 21.87 5.91 -10.11
C SER A 553 22.39 4.90 -9.11
N SER A 554 23.20 3.98 -9.59
CA SER A 554 23.96 3.05 -8.76
C SER A 554 25.36 2.88 -9.34
N TYR A 555 26.39 3.06 -8.51
CA TYR A 555 27.78 2.95 -8.91
C TYR A 555 28.54 1.99 -8.01
N ILE A 556 29.25 1.04 -8.62
CA ILE A 556 30.10 0.06 -7.96
C ILE A 556 31.56 0.52 -8.08
N PHE A 557 32.11 1.17 -7.05
CA PHE A 557 33.50 1.62 -7.06
C PHE A 557 34.49 0.45 -7.11
N ASN A 558 34.18 -0.60 -6.36
CA ASN A 558 34.98 -1.83 -6.30
C ASN A 558 34.16 -2.94 -5.59
N ASN A 559 34.77 -4.08 -5.36
CA ASN A 559 34.12 -5.22 -4.70
C ASN A 559 33.69 -4.97 -3.25
N LYS A 560 34.11 -3.84 -2.64
CA LYS A 560 33.79 -3.48 -1.25
C LYS A 560 32.80 -2.33 -1.13
N LEU A 561 32.83 -1.36 -2.06
CA LEU A 561 32.06 -0.13 -1.95
C LEU A 561 31.14 0.04 -3.14
N SER A 562 29.83 0.21 -2.87
CA SER A 562 28.84 0.65 -3.84
C SER A 562 27.98 1.78 -3.26
N LEU A 563 27.62 2.71 -4.13
CA LEU A 563 26.70 3.81 -3.85
C LEU A 563 25.49 3.66 -4.74
N SER A 564 24.31 3.94 -4.21
CA SER A 564 23.11 4.08 -5.03
C SER A 564 22.24 5.21 -4.47
N GLY A 565 21.42 5.81 -5.29
CA GLY A 565 20.52 6.85 -4.86
C GLY A 565 19.59 7.32 -5.94
N ASN A 566 18.69 8.19 -5.56
CA ASN A 566 17.76 8.84 -6.45
C ASN A 566 17.48 10.27 -6.01
N LEU A 567 17.02 11.06 -6.96
CA LEU A 567 16.60 12.45 -6.78
C LEU A 567 15.33 12.67 -7.61
N THR A 568 14.32 13.26 -7.02
CA THR A 568 13.12 13.74 -7.70
C THR A 568 12.94 15.23 -7.43
N ILE A 569 12.81 16.00 -8.50
CA ILE A 569 12.40 17.42 -8.45
C ILE A 569 11.09 17.51 -9.21
N SER A 570 10.05 18.06 -8.58
CA SER A 570 8.71 18.09 -9.15
C SER A 570 7.98 19.40 -8.88
N GLU A 571 6.98 19.67 -9.70
CA GLU A 571 5.97 20.71 -9.50
C GLU A 571 4.59 20.05 -9.66
N ASN A 572 3.73 20.25 -8.65
CA ASN A 572 2.44 19.59 -8.52
C ASN A 572 1.38 20.63 -8.24
N LYS A 573 0.57 21.00 -9.23
CA LYS A 573 -0.31 22.16 -9.16
C LYS A 573 -1.76 21.83 -9.50
N LEU A 574 -2.62 22.67 -8.97
CA LEU A 574 -4.04 22.73 -9.19
C LEU A 574 -4.38 24.12 -9.72
N ASP A 575 -5.10 24.19 -10.85
CA ASP A 575 -5.43 25.49 -11.47
C ASP A 575 -6.35 26.33 -10.58
N THR A 576 -7.47 25.78 -10.18
CA THR A 576 -8.46 26.48 -9.35
C THR A 576 -9.04 25.52 -8.30
N LEU A 577 -8.99 25.93 -7.05
CA LEU A 577 -9.63 25.27 -5.91
C LEU A 577 -10.74 26.17 -5.36
N VAL A 578 -11.95 25.66 -5.26
CA VAL A 578 -12.99 26.23 -4.42
C VAL A 578 -12.98 25.49 -3.11
N GLN A 579 -12.46 26.12 -2.06
CA GLN A 579 -12.46 25.60 -0.71
C GLN A 579 -13.77 26.00 -0.01
N TYR A 580 -14.36 25.06 0.73
CA TYR A 580 -15.53 25.28 1.57
C TYR A 580 -15.09 25.28 3.03
N VAL A 581 -15.51 26.29 3.77
CA VAL A 581 -15.19 26.48 5.19
C VAL A 581 -16.53 26.54 5.95
N ASP A 582 -16.77 25.57 6.80
CA ASP A 582 -18.01 25.47 7.59
C ASP A 582 -18.14 26.66 8.54
N ASN A 583 -19.33 27.24 8.65
CA ASN A 583 -19.65 28.26 9.64
C ASN A 583 -20.56 27.64 10.71
N TRP A 584 -20.00 27.36 11.87
CA TRP A 584 -20.74 26.71 12.97
C TRP A 584 -21.81 27.61 13.62
N ASP A 585 -21.69 28.92 13.43
CA ASP A 585 -22.68 29.85 14.00
C ASP A 585 -23.95 29.94 13.15
N THR A 586 -23.82 29.78 11.84
CA THR A 586 -24.95 29.89 10.88
C THR A 586 -25.42 28.57 10.31
N GLY A 587 -24.55 27.54 10.33
CA GLY A 587 -24.79 26.26 9.68
C GLY A 587 -24.52 26.27 8.15
N ASP A 588 -24.01 27.39 7.62
CA ASP A 588 -23.69 27.56 6.20
C ASP A 588 -22.22 27.23 5.92
N GLN A 589 -21.83 27.26 4.63
CA GLN A 589 -20.44 27.16 4.20
C GLN A 589 -19.98 28.41 3.47
N ASN A 590 -18.81 28.93 3.83
CA ASN A 590 -18.15 30.01 3.11
C ASN A 590 -17.25 29.43 2.03
N GLN A 591 -17.31 30.00 0.83
CA GLN A 591 -16.47 29.60 -0.29
C GLN A 591 -15.27 30.54 -0.40
N VAL A 592 -14.07 29.96 -0.54
CA VAL A 592 -12.83 30.68 -0.80
C VAL A 592 -12.19 30.10 -2.07
N VAL A 593 -11.97 30.97 -3.06
CA VAL A 593 -11.34 30.56 -4.33
C VAL A 593 -9.83 30.76 -4.24
N HIS A 594 -9.09 29.74 -4.56
CA HIS A 594 -7.64 29.74 -4.66
C HIS A 594 -7.23 29.40 -6.08
N GLU A 595 -6.19 30.06 -6.60
CA GLU A 595 -5.67 29.83 -7.95
C GLU A 595 -4.21 29.37 -7.91
N ASN A 596 -3.83 28.46 -8.79
CA ASN A 596 -2.47 27.96 -8.97
C ASN A 596 -1.84 27.43 -7.67
N THR A 597 -2.61 26.62 -6.93
CA THR A 597 -2.17 26.07 -5.63
C THR A 597 -1.40 24.76 -5.80
N ASP A 598 -0.63 24.39 -4.76
CA ASP A 598 0.07 23.12 -4.69
C ASP A 598 -0.88 22.00 -4.27
N LEU A 599 -0.72 20.83 -4.89
CA LEU A 599 -1.43 19.63 -4.47
C LEU A 599 -0.90 19.14 -3.11
N ALA A 600 -1.81 18.85 -2.19
CA ALA A 600 -1.48 18.34 -0.85
C ALA A 600 -0.58 17.10 -0.90
N PHE A 601 0.28 16.95 0.10
CA PHE A 601 1.20 15.82 0.28
C PHE A 601 2.08 15.52 -0.94
N SER A 602 2.44 16.54 -1.68
CA SER A 602 3.22 16.44 -2.93
C SER A 602 4.51 17.26 -2.82
N PRO A 603 5.55 16.73 -2.16
CA PRO A 603 6.80 17.46 -1.96
C PRO A 603 7.48 17.74 -3.31
N ASN A 604 8.01 18.95 -3.48
CA ASN A 604 8.70 19.36 -4.71
C ASN A 604 10.11 18.77 -4.83
N LEU A 605 10.67 18.27 -3.73
CA LEU A 605 12.00 17.66 -3.68
C LEU A 605 11.99 16.42 -2.79
N THR A 606 12.42 15.28 -3.34
CA THR A 606 12.77 14.09 -2.56
C THR A 606 14.06 13.50 -3.07
N TRP A 607 14.88 12.94 -2.17
CA TRP A 607 16.04 12.15 -2.56
C TRP A 607 16.34 11.05 -1.56
N ALA A 608 17.02 10.01 -2.02
CA ALA A 608 17.57 8.98 -1.16
C ALA A 608 18.99 8.62 -1.61
N ALA A 609 19.85 8.28 -0.66
CA ALA A 609 21.20 7.81 -0.90
C ALA A 609 21.50 6.58 -0.04
N ASN A 610 22.14 5.59 -0.63
CA ASN A 610 22.51 4.33 0.00
C ASN A 610 24.01 4.10 -0.19
N ILE A 611 24.71 3.88 0.90
CA ILE A 611 26.12 3.47 0.92
C ILE A 611 26.20 2.05 1.43
N ASN A 612 26.75 1.14 0.64
CA ASN A 612 26.99 -0.24 1.04
C ASN A 612 28.49 -0.52 1.04
N TYR A 613 29.05 -0.80 2.22
CA TYR A 613 30.47 -1.05 2.43
C TYR A 613 30.73 -2.42 3.03
N LYS A 614 31.29 -3.32 2.22
CA LYS A 614 31.75 -4.66 2.62
C LYS A 614 33.12 -4.53 3.27
N TYR A 615 33.18 -4.39 4.59
CA TYR A 615 34.44 -4.30 5.33
C TYR A 615 35.30 -5.55 5.11
N ASN A 616 34.69 -6.73 5.23
CA ASN A 616 35.29 -8.01 4.92
C ASN A 616 34.23 -9.01 4.40
N LYS A 617 34.57 -10.29 4.29
CA LYS A 617 33.67 -11.35 3.80
C LYS A 617 32.44 -11.57 4.71
N ASN A 618 32.56 -11.20 5.96
CA ASN A 618 31.57 -11.48 7.00
C ASN A 618 30.80 -10.23 7.46
N THR A 619 31.36 -9.03 7.28
CA THR A 619 30.81 -7.78 7.83
C THR A 619 30.47 -6.80 6.72
N ASN A 620 29.24 -6.33 6.73
CA ASN A 620 28.73 -5.32 5.82
C ASN A 620 28.11 -4.15 6.59
N PHE A 621 28.40 -2.94 6.16
CA PHE A 621 27.83 -1.71 6.68
C PHE A 621 26.91 -1.10 5.60
N LEU A 622 25.73 -0.67 6.02
CA LEU A 622 24.77 0.04 5.18
C LEU A 622 24.42 1.36 5.84
N LEU A 623 24.47 2.44 5.08
CA LEU A 623 23.91 3.73 5.47
C LEU A 623 22.88 4.11 4.42
N ASN A 624 21.66 4.32 4.86
CA ASN A 624 20.56 4.82 4.04
C ASN A 624 20.16 6.20 4.55
N THR A 625 20.07 7.17 3.66
CA THR A 625 19.60 8.52 4.00
C THR A 625 18.46 8.89 3.06
N LYS A 626 17.38 9.42 3.60
CA LYS A 626 16.20 9.89 2.87
C LYS A 626 15.91 11.33 3.25
N TYR A 627 15.63 12.17 2.25
CA TYR A 627 15.12 13.52 2.40
C TYR A 627 13.76 13.66 1.73
N VAL A 628 12.86 14.35 2.41
CA VAL A 628 11.55 14.74 1.90
C VAL A 628 11.38 16.23 2.14
N GLY A 629 11.09 16.99 1.11
CA GLY A 629 10.82 18.43 1.17
C GLY A 629 9.50 18.75 1.88
N ASN A 630 9.22 20.03 2.05
CA ASN A 630 7.97 20.49 2.64
C ASN A 630 6.76 19.97 1.88
N GLN A 631 5.66 19.73 2.62
CA GLN A 631 4.40 19.23 2.06
C GLN A 631 3.24 20.01 2.65
N TYR A 632 2.39 20.58 1.81
CA TYR A 632 1.13 21.17 2.30
C TYR A 632 0.19 20.06 2.77
N ILE A 633 -0.56 20.31 3.84
CA ILE A 633 -1.54 19.36 4.41
C ILE A 633 -2.85 19.41 3.61
N ASP A 634 -3.18 20.58 3.07
CA ASP A 634 -4.35 20.81 2.19
C ASP A 634 -3.94 21.40 0.83
N ASN A 635 -4.90 21.61 -0.03
CA ASN A 635 -4.67 22.12 -1.39
C ASN A 635 -4.69 23.66 -1.50
N THR A 636 -4.51 24.42 -0.40
CA THR A 636 -4.59 25.89 -0.41
C THR A 636 -3.24 26.58 -0.53
N SER A 637 -2.13 25.86 -0.51
CA SER A 637 -0.76 26.39 -0.47
C SER A 637 -0.45 27.32 0.71
N SER A 638 -1.13 27.12 1.84
CA SER A 638 -0.87 27.91 3.05
C SER A 638 0.36 27.43 3.81
N GLU A 639 1.32 28.30 4.03
CA GLU A 639 2.53 27.98 4.82
C GLU A 639 2.21 27.63 6.29
N LYS A 640 1.06 28.08 6.82
CA LYS A 640 0.59 27.71 8.15
C LYS A 640 0.14 26.25 8.22
N ARG A 641 -0.19 25.66 7.10
CA ARG A 641 -0.71 24.29 6.96
C ARG A 641 0.26 23.44 6.14
N MET A 642 1.47 23.30 6.66
CA MET A 642 2.57 22.65 5.97
C MET A 642 3.33 21.74 6.94
N LEU A 643 3.67 20.54 6.50
CA LEU A 643 4.64 19.68 7.14
C LEU A 643 6.04 20.12 6.72
N GLU A 644 6.92 20.30 7.69
CA GLU A 644 8.31 20.69 7.45
C GLU A 644 9.10 19.55 6.77
N SER A 645 10.11 19.95 6.01
CA SER A 645 11.05 19.00 5.41
C SER A 645 11.84 18.24 6.47
N TYR A 646 12.20 17.01 6.16
CA TYR A 646 13.01 16.19 7.04
C TYR A 646 14.06 15.38 6.29
N MET A 647 15.16 15.08 7.00
CA MET A 647 16.22 14.19 6.52
C MET A 647 16.52 13.14 7.59
N ILE A 648 16.26 11.88 7.29
CA ILE A 648 16.54 10.78 8.20
C ILE A 648 17.60 9.85 7.63
N SER A 649 18.46 9.35 8.51
CA SER A 649 19.50 8.38 8.15
C SER A 649 19.36 7.12 9.00
N ASN A 650 19.43 5.96 8.37
CA ASN A 650 19.41 4.66 9.02
C ASN A 650 20.76 3.98 8.80
N PHE A 651 21.31 3.38 9.86
CA PHE A 651 22.59 2.68 9.81
C PHE A 651 22.40 1.22 10.19
N GLN A 652 22.91 0.31 9.36
CA GLN A 652 22.81 -1.13 9.60
C GLN A 652 24.18 -1.80 9.52
N ILE A 653 24.39 -2.75 10.41
CA ILE A 653 25.53 -3.67 10.41
C ILE A 653 25.00 -5.09 10.23
N ASP A 654 25.47 -5.79 9.20
CA ASP A 654 25.24 -7.22 9.02
C ASP A 654 26.52 -7.99 9.28
N TYR A 655 26.44 -8.99 10.16
CA TYR A 655 27.54 -9.88 10.46
C TYR A 655 27.17 -11.33 10.16
N HIS A 656 27.86 -11.91 9.16
CA HIS A 656 27.72 -13.33 8.78
C HIS A 656 28.75 -14.15 9.52
N PHE A 657 28.32 -15.14 10.28
CA PHE A 657 29.23 -16.03 10.97
C PHE A 657 29.16 -17.46 10.40
N LYS A 658 30.27 -18.16 10.43
CA LYS A 658 30.34 -19.55 10.00
C LYS A 658 29.84 -20.46 11.12
N SER A 659 29.06 -21.45 10.74
CA SER A 659 28.59 -22.49 11.63
C SER A 659 28.74 -23.86 10.94
N SER A 660 28.97 -24.89 11.73
CA SER A 660 28.94 -26.27 11.26
C SER A 660 27.50 -26.82 11.17
N ILE A 661 26.53 -26.14 11.77
CA ILE A 661 25.13 -26.55 11.86
C ILE A 661 24.28 -25.77 10.84
N PHE A 662 24.56 -24.48 10.69
CA PHE A 662 23.75 -23.58 9.88
C PHE A 662 24.36 -23.33 8.50
N THR A 663 23.57 -23.45 7.46
CA THR A 663 23.96 -23.09 6.08
C THR A 663 24.02 -21.55 5.90
N LYS A 664 23.20 -20.82 6.67
CA LYS A 664 23.17 -19.34 6.73
C LYS A 664 23.10 -18.93 8.20
N ALA A 665 23.98 -18.05 8.64
CA ALA A 665 23.93 -17.49 9.99
C ALA A 665 24.32 -16.00 9.91
N LYS A 666 23.38 -15.11 10.27
CA LYS A 666 23.53 -13.65 10.16
C LYS A 666 22.94 -12.96 11.39
N ILE A 667 23.67 -12.00 11.94
CA ILE A 667 23.16 -11.02 12.89
C ILE A 667 23.08 -9.68 12.16
N SER A 668 21.98 -8.98 12.30
CA SER A 668 21.75 -7.64 11.76
C SER A 668 21.43 -6.68 12.91
N PHE A 669 22.12 -5.57 12.98
CA PHE A 669 21.80 -4.50 13.92
C PHE A 669 21.49 -3.24 13.12
N LEU A 670 20.27 -2.72 13.29
CA LEU A 670 19.76 -1.53 12.63
C LEU A 670 19.50 -0.43 13.64
N VAL A 671 20.02 0.76 13.35
CA VAL A 671 19.68 2.02 14.01
C VAL A 671 18.86 2.83 13.04
N ASN A 672 17.57 2.95 13.28
CA ASN A 672 16.70 3.88 12.55
C ASN A 672 16.87 5.27 13.10
N ASN A 673 16.75 6.27 12.23
CA ASN A 673 16.86 7.69 12.58
C ASN A 673 18.13 7.98 13.42
N LEU A 674 19.29 7.67 12.85
CA LEU A 674 20.61 7.73 13.50
C LEU A 674 20.89 9.07 14.20
N PHE A 675 20.40 10.17 13.62
CA PHE A 675 20.66 11.54 14.13
C PHE A 675 19.55 12.04 15.05
N ASP A 676 18.56 11.21 15.40
CA ASP A 676 17.51 11.53 16.38
C ASP A 676 16.63 12.72 15.97
N ILE A 677 16.31 12.81 14.69
CA ILE A 677 15.50 13.90 14.13
C ILE A 677 14.03 13.69 14.50
N GLU A 678 13.41 14.71 15.04
CA GLU A 678 11.96 14.77 15.20
C GLU A 678 11.31 15.20 13.88
N TYR A 679 10.32 14.46 13.38
CA TYR A 679 9.64 14.78 12.14
C TYR A 679 8.21 14.25 12.12
N VAL A 680 7.41 14.87 11.27
CA VAL A 680 6.02 14.48 10.98
C VAL A 680 5.92 14.21 9.49
N ASN A 681 5.29 13.09 9.09
CA ASN A 681 5.21 12.71 7.68
C ASN A 681 3.79 12.65 7.13
N ASN A 682 2.79 12.84 7.98
CA ASN A 682 1.37 12.88 7.60
C ASN A 682 0.59 13.73 8.59
N ALA A 683 -0.57 14.26 8.15
CA ALA A 683 -1.52 14.99 8.98
C ALA A 683 -2.90 14.97 8.32
N TRP A 684 -3.93 15.37 9.05
CA TRP A 684 -5.23 15.73 8.52
C TRP A 684 -5.62 17.11 9.04
N ILE A 685 -6.52 17.80 8.34
CA ILE A 685 -7.00 19.13 8.73
C ILE A 685 -8.46 19.33 8.34
N TYR A 686 -9.20 19.99 9.22
CA TYR A 686 -10.57 20.47 9.03
C TYR A 686 -10.64 21.93 9.42
N ARG A 687 -11.32 22.76 8.61
CA ARG A 687 -11.40 24.21 8.80
C ARG A 687 -12.83 24.66 8.98
N TYR A 688 -13.04 25.53 9.95
CA TYR A 688 -14.36 26.05 10.26
C TYR A 688 -14.30 27.46 10.89
N ILE A 689 -15.41 28.18 10.84
CA ILE A 689 -15.63 29.49 11.46
C ILE A 689 -16.44 29.30 12.73
N SER A 690 -16.06 29.97 13.81
CA SER A 690 -16.82 30.08 15.04
C SER A 690 -16.60 31.46 15.64
N ASP A 691 -17.64 32.32 15.60
CA ASP A 691 -17.63 33.67 16.18
C ASP A 691 -18.27 33.67 17.58
N SER A 692 -19.12 32.68 17.88
CA SER A 692 -19.88 32.60 19.14
C SER A 692 -19.09 32.02 20.30
N SER A 693 -18.03 31.25 20.04
CA SER A 693 -17.18 30.61 21.05
C SER A 693 -15.77 30.39 20.56
N ASP A 694 -14.81 30.36 21.47
CA ASP A 694 -13.44 29.96 21.15
C ASP A 694 -13.27 28.43 21.34
N PRO A 695 -13.21 27.64 20.25
CA PRO A 695 -13.15 26.20 20.36
C PRO A 695 -11.83 25.67 20.96
N ARG A 696 -10.79 26.49 21.04
CA ARG A 696 -9.50 26.13 21.67
C ARG A 696 -9.60 25.94 23.19
N GLU A 697 -10.68 26.42 23.80
CA GLU A 697 -10.95 26.24 25.24
C GLU A 697 -11.33 24.80 25.61
N TYR A 698 -11.83 24.01 24.61
CA TYR A 698 -12.37 22.67 24.85
C TYR A 698 -11.88 21.62 23.82
N ASP A 699 -11.11 22.01 22.81
CA ASP A 699 -10.61 21.08 21.78
C ASP A 699 -9.12 21.32 21.49
N ASP A 700 -8.28 20.49 22.05
CA ASP A 700 -6.80 20.55 21.90
C ASP A 700 -6.32 20.40 20.45
N TYR A 701 -7.13 19.81 19.56
CA TYR A 701 -6.82 19.68 18.14
C TYR A 701 -7.00 20.99 17.37
N THR A 702 -7.68 21.97 17.96
CA THR A 702 -8.03 23.22 17.29
C THR A 702 -6.99 24.31 17.58
N THR A 703 -6.57 24.99 16.52
CA THR A 703 -5.67 26.14 16.57
C THR A 703 -6.23 27.32 15.80
N GLN A 704 -5.70 28.52 16.05
CA GLN A 704 -6.14 29.72 15.33
C GLN A 704 -5.60 29.68 13.89
N GLY A 705 -6.52 29.69 12.95
CA GLY A 705 -6.23 29.89 11.52
C GLY A 705 -6.19 31.38 11.12
N ASP A 706 -6.86 31.74 10.03
CA ASP A 706 -6.89 33.09 9.49
C ASP A 706 -8.19 33.84 9.90
N GLY A 707 -8.06 34.96 10.61
CA GLY A 707 -9.22 35.74 11.06
C GLY A 707 -10.05 34.99 12.10
N ASN A 708 -11.32 34.72 11.81
CA ASN A 708 -12.25 33.94 12.61
C ASN A 708 -12.32 32.45 12.18
N ILE A 709 -11.40 32.00 11.32
CA ILE A 709 -11.30 30.61 10.93
C ILE A 709 -10.41 29.87 11.93
N TYR A 710 -10.84 28.71 12.33
CA TYR A 710 -10.09 27.76 13.13
C TYR A 710 -9.63 26.57 12.30
N ASP A 711 -8.44 26.06 12.61
CA ASP A 711 -7.83 24.90 11.97
C ASP A 711 -7.78 23.76 12.99
N LYS A 712 -8.63 22.72 12.83
CA LYS A 712 -8.59 21.49 13.62
C LYS A 712 -7.76 20.47 12.88
N ALA A 713 -6.64 20.02 13.49
CA ALA A 713 -5.68 19.17 12.81
C ALA A 713 -5.05 18.13 13.75
N GLY A 714 -4.79 16.94 13.21
CA GLY A 714 -4.00 15.88 13.86
C GLY A 714 -2.77 15.54 13.04
N TYR A 715 -1.63 15.42 13.70
CA TYR A 715 -0.33 15.18 13.12
C TYR A 715 0.16 13.78 13.47
N PHE A 716 0.93 13.14 12.57
CA PHE A 716 1.48 11.80 12.77
C PHE A 716 3.00 11.86 12.95
N PRO A 717 3.49 12.14 14.18
CA PRO A 717 4.91 12.19 14.47
C PRO A 717 5.50 10.78 14.37
N GLN A 718 6.70 10.73 13.83
CA GLN A 718 7.44 9.48 13.65
C GLN A 718 8.47 9.30 14.76
N ALA A 719 8.80 8.03 15.01
CA ALA A 719 9.75 7.65 16.05
C ALA A 719 11.10 8.32 15.85
N THR A 720 11.66 8.82 16.92
CA THR A 720 13.05 9.28 17.02
C THR A 720 14.00 8.08 16.91
N ARG A 721 15.25 8.20 17.34
CA ARG A 721 16.24 7.10 17.22
C ARG A 721 15.72 5.82 17.89
N ASN A 722 15.69 4.74 17.12
CA ASN A 722 15.26 3.44 17.60
C ASN A 722 16.10 2.29 17.00
N TYR A 723 16.00 1.12 17.58
CA TYR A 723 16.94 0.03 17.33
C TYR A 723 16.20 -1.26 17.02
N LEU A 724 16.76 -2.06 16.08
CA LEU A 724 16.32 -3.42 15.80
C LEU A 724 17.55 -4.34 15.74
N LEU A 725 17.47 -5.49 16.39
CA LEU A 725 18.47 -6.56 16.35
C LEU A 725 17.83 -7.80 15.75
N GLY A 726 18.35 -8.27 14.63
CA GLY A 726 17.86 -9.45 13.91
C GLY A 726 18.84 -10.63 13.95
N LEU A 727 18.31 -11.83 14.02
CA LEU A 727 19.04 -13.11 13.88
C LEU A 727 18.39 -13.94 12.78
N THR A 728 19.17 -14.28 11.75
CA THR A 728 18.76 -15.20 10.68
C THR A 728 19.59 -16.48 10.78
N LEU A 729 18.92 -17.62 10.85
CA LEU A 729 19.53 -18.94 10.83
C LEU A 729 18.89 -19.78 9.73
N GLY A 730 19.72 -20.38 8.84
CA GLY A 730 19.29 -21.30 7.78
C GLY A 730 19.89 -22.70 8.02
N PHE A 731 19.12 -23.71 7.72
CA PHE A 731 19.46 -25.12 7.87
C PHE A 731 19.54 -25.82 6.50
#